data_9a8e530009966e6c3ab42086ec2f566b
#
_entry.id   9a8e530009966e6c3ab42086ec2f566b
#
_cell.length_a   1.000
_cell.length_b   1.000
_cell.length_c   1.000
_cell.angle_alpha   90.00
_cell.angle_beta   90.00
_cell.angle_gamma   90.00
#
_symmetry.space_group_name_H-M   'P 1'
#
loop_
_entity.id
_entity.type
_entity.pdbx_description
1 polymer ?
#
loop_
_entity_poly.entity_id
_entity_poly.type
_entity_poly.pdbx_seq_one_letter_code
_entity_poly.pdbx_strand_id
1 'polypeptide(L)'
;MRIIAGAFAAVFLLILLLPRPDLYNRYSFSGAVYDRGGNLLKVSLSLDDKYRLFTPLQDIPLEARQALLLYEDRGFYHHLGVSPAGFIRAAFAMLGGGRKQGASTITMQLARIVYQLNTTTVAGKIEQILRALQIELFYSKAQILEAYFNMAPYGGNIEGIGAASLIYFNQPAKQLNLPQIMALTVIPQNPAKRNLLNEKKRRANAQAAGRLKKVWRQSYRHSQNDYLNLPLASGVYLPDFAPHFTRRILSRQKGNIVTTLDLRLQTKITEILRQYTAEHNKQGVYNAAAILVDNRNMSVLAYIGSADFYNPEIFGQVDGITAKRSPGSALKPFIYALALQDGLIHPLSMLKDVPSRYGFYEPENFDRSYYGILDATQALTLSRNIPAVTLLEQVGEQNFYNLLKDSGVNLNKSAKYYGLSMALGGVEVSMENLAAMYALLANGGKFLPLRFMADDTLQAKQLISPEAAFLTEYMLNREFDQRSKLPFSAKHHFLKAAWKTGTSYSYKDAWTAGIFEHYTLVVWLGNFDGTFNPAFIGKDLAAPLFFRIAEQIGNQTDNLLTVPQHLNLAKVKICKDTGDLATDFCAKTAETYFIPGITRIKNSNISRLIPIDKASGLRACRHTPPTTELKSYNFWSSDVLSAFSKAGINFKRPPEFLSDCSEIEDFKQGQPPKITFPANNSKIMLKPSRSIALQAAPDADANTIYWFINDSLAGQSKAGEVLETVPPFGNIKIKAVDNLGRQSVIDITIISVN
;
A
#
# COMPACT_ATOMS: atom_id res chain seq x y z
N MET A 1 -49.68 -12.14 59.83
CA MET A 1 -49.58 -12.44 58.39
C MET A 1 -49.90 -11.26 57.49
N ARG A 2 -51.07 -10.52 57.67
CA ARG A 2 -51.47 -9.39 56.77
C ARG A 2 -50.46 -8.22 56.75
N ILE A 3 -49.81 -7.84 57.84
CA ILE A 3 -48.83 -6.77 57.90
C ILE A 3 -47.55 -7.13 57.17
N ILE A 4 -47.13 -8.38 57.29
CA ILE A 4 -45.91 -8.90 56.59
C ILE A 4 -46.18 -8.98 55.08
N ALA A 5 -47.35 -9.43 54.64
CA ALA A 5 -47.77 -9.46 53.24
C ALA A 5 -47.85 -8.04 52.64
N GLY A 6 -48.41 -7.05 53.42
CA GLY A 6 -48.46 -5.65 53.02
C GLY A 6 -47.08 -5.00 52.85
N ALA A 7 -46.11 -5.30 53.75
CA ALA A 7 -44.75 -4.84 53.65
C ALA A 7 -44.05 -5.43 52.42
N PHE A 8 -44.26 -6.71 52.12
CA PHE A 8 -43.73 -7.36 50.91
C PHE A 8 -44.31 -6.75 49.62
N ALA A 9 -45.63 -6.49 49.59
CA ALA A 9 -46.26 -5.84 48.44
C ALA A 9 -45.77 -4.41 48.24
N ALA A 10 -45.57 -3.65 49.33
CA ALA A 10 -45.02 -2.29 49.26
C ALA A 10 -43.56 -2.27 48.72
N VAL A 11 -42.73 -3.17 49.19
CA VAL A 11 -41.34 -3.32 48.69
C VAL A 11 -41.31 -3.76 47.21
N PHE A 12 -42.18 -4.69 46.83
CA PHE A 12 -42.32 -5.13 45.44
C PHE A 12 -42.80 -3.98 44.53
N LEU A 13 -43.77 -3.21 44.95
CA LEU A 13 -44.26 -2.05 44.21
C LEU A 13 -43.16 -0.98 44.09
N LEU A 14 -42.40 -0.73 45.17
CA LEU A 14 -41.28 0.18 45.13
C LEU A 14 -40.20 -0.26 44.13
N ILE A 15 -39.92 -1.55 44.03
CA ILE A 15 -38.95 -2.10 43.07
C ILE A 15 -39.46 -1.93 41.63
N LEU A 16 -40.76 -2.11 41.38
CA LEU A 16 -41.37 -1.92 40.04
C LEU A 16 -41.40 -0.45 39.60
N LEU A 17 -41.51 0.50 40.55
CA LEU A 17 -41.47 1.93 40.25
C LEU A 17 -40.06 2.47 39.96
N LEU A 18 -39.02 1.74 40.31
CA LEU A 18 -37.64 2.11 39.96
C LEU A 18 -37.39 1.86 38.47
N PRO A 19 -36.60 2.74 37.77
CA PRO A 19 -36.22 2.51 36.37
C PRO A 19 -35.58 1.14 36.19
N ARG A 20 -35.90 0.48 35.05
CA ARG A 20 -35.25 -0.80 34.71
C ARG A 20 -33.73 -0.64 34.77
N PRO A 21 -33.01 -1.49 35.50
CA PRO A 21 -31.55 -1.43 35.53
C PRO A 21 -30.97 -1.74 34.15
N ASP A 22 -30.06 -0.91 33.68
CA ASP A 22 -29.19 -1.27 32.56
C ASP A 22 -27.86 -1.77 33.14
N LEU A 23 -27.57 -3.06 32.93
CA LEU A 23 -26.40 -3.70 33.53
C LEU A 23 -25.09 -3.14 33.01
N TYR A 24 -25.09 -2.56 31.83
CA TYR A 24 -23.87 -2.11 31.16
C TYR A 24 -23.79 -0.59 30.93
N ASN A 25 -24.81 0.19 31.25
CA ASN A 25 -24.93 1.63 30.94
C ASN A 25 -23.74 2.48 31.42
N ARG A 26 -23.14 2.13 32.56
CA ARG A 26 -22.01 2.85 33.15
C ARG A 26 -20.63 2.25 32.79
N TYR A 27 -20.61 1.22 31.97
CA TYR A 27 -19.40 0.49 31.67
C TYR A 27 -19.11 0.53 30.17
N SER A 28 -17.95 1.09 29.83
CA SER A 28 -17.43 0.98 28.48
C SER A 28 -16.57 -0.29 28.38
N PHE A 29 -16.71 -0.98 27.27
CA PHE A 29 -15.85 -2.13 26.96
C PHE A 29 -14.63 -1.70 26.16
N SER A 30 -13.55 -2.45 26.30
CA SER A 30 -12.34 -2.34 25.50
C SER A 30 -12.63 -2.68 24.05
N GLY A 31 -12.01 -1.96 23.13
CA GLY A 31 -11.96 -2.39 21.73
C GLY A 31 -10.89 -3.46 21.54
N ALA A 32 -11.21 -4.52 20.83
CA ALA A 32 -10.28 -5.58 20.48
C ALA A 32 -10.20 -5.76 18.96
N VAL A 33 -9.00 -5.81 18.42
CA VAL A 33 -8.76 -6.01 16.99
C VAL A 33 -8.19 -7.40 16.80
N TYR A 34 -8.80 -8.15 15.89
CA TYR A 34 -8.42 -9.51 15.54
C TYR A 34 -7.94 -9.57 14.09
N ASP A 35 -7.03 -10.48 13.79
CA ASP A 35 -6.67 -10.81 12.43
C ASP A 35 -7.78 -11.62 11.73
N ARG A 36 -7.59 -11.95 10.45
CA ARG A 36 -8.51 -12.77 9.65
C ARG A 36 -8.74 -14.19 10.20
N GLY A 37 -7.81 -14.70 10.98
CA GLY A 37 -7.85 -16.03 11.62
C GLY A 37 -8.42 -16.01 13.04
N GLY A 38 -8.84 -14.84 13.54
CA GLY A 38 -9.35 -14.67 14.90
C GLY A 38 -8.25 -14.54 15.98
N ASN A 39 -6.99 -14.34 15.58
CA ASN A 39 -5.92 -14.07 16.53
C ASN A 39 -5.97 -12.61 17.00
N LEU A 40 -5.79 -12.39 18.30
CA LEU A 40 -5.80 -11.04 18.86
C LEU A 40 -4.58 -10.24 18.43
N LEU A 41 -4.80 -9.09 17.81
CA LEU A 41 -3.76 -8.13 17.43
C LEU A 41 -3.52 -7.08 18.50
N LYS A 42 -4.61 -6.56 19.11
CA LYS A 42 -4.55 -5.51 20.12
C LYS A 42 -5.84 -5.43 20.93
N VAL A 43 -5.70 -5.06 22.21
CA VAL A 43 -6.79 -4.59 23.06
C VAL A 43 -6.51 -3.16 23.49
N SER A 44 -7.49 -2.27 23.36
CA SER A 44 -7.42 -0.90 23.90
C SER A 44 -7.93 -0.86 25.34
N LEU A 45 -7.58 0.18 26.08
CA LEU A 45 -8.30 0.50 27.30
C LEU A 45 -9.75 0.92 27.00
N SER A 46 -10.65 0.68 27.93
CA SER A 46 -11.99 1.26 27.95
C SER A 46 -11.91 2.75 28.30
N LEU A 47 -13.03 3.49 28.20
CA LEU A 47 -13.06 4.93 28.50
C LEU A 47 -12.73 5.28 29.97
N ASP A 48 -12.88 4.31 30.86
CA ASP A 48 -12.57 4.42 32.29
C ASP A 48 -11.23 3.73 32.68
N ASP A 49 -10.30 3.63 31.71
CA ASP A 49 -8.94 3.08 31.89
C ASP A 49 -8.88 1.64 32.41
N LYS A 50 -9.89 0.83 32.02
CA LYS A 50 -9.92 -0.61 32.34
C LYS A 50 -9.70 -1.46 31.10
N TYR A 51 -9.16 -2.65 31.30
CA TYR A 51 -9.22 -3.74 30.34
C TYR A 51 -10.48 -4.55 30.63
N ARG A 52 -11.52 -4.38 29.80
CA ARG A 52 -12.84 -5.03 29.95
C ARG A 52 -13.31 -5.50 28.58
N LEU A 53 -13.01 -6.77 28.27
CA LEU A 53 -13.37 -7.37 26.99
C LEU A 53 -14.69 -8.14 27.15
N PHE A 54 -15.73 -7.75 26.41
CA PHE A 54 -16.99 -8.45 26.43
C PHE A 54 -16.86 -9.89 25.94
N THR A 55 -17.32 -10.84 26.74
CA THR A 55 -17.29 -12.28 26.45
C THR A 55 -18.70 -12.84 26.62
N PRO A 56 -19.37 -13.27 25.52
CA PRO A 56 -20.68 -13.91 25.61
C PRO A 56 -20.64 -15.14 26.50
N LEU A 57 -21.74 -15.41 27.23
CA LEU A 57 -21.79 -16.54 28.17
C LEU A 57 -21.48 -17.89 27.49
N GLN A 58 -21.87 -18.05 26.23
CA GLN A 58 -21.59 -19.26 25.45
C GLN A 58 -20.08 -19.51 25.23
N ASP A 59 -19.25 -18.46 25.20
CA ASP A 59 -17.80 -18.54 25.05
C ASP A 59 -17.07 -18.68 26.39
N ILE A 60 -17.78 -18.77 27.50
CA ILE A 60 -17.24 -19.04 28.82
C ILE A 60 -17.40 -20.53 29.12
N PRO A 61 -16.33 -21.28 29.40
CA PRO A 61 -16.40 -22.73 29.66
C PRO A 61 -17.45 -23.11 30.74
N LEU A 62 -18.09 -24.25 30.56
CA LEU A 62 -19.08 -24.74 31.53
C LEU A 62 -18.43 -24.93 32.92
N GLU A 63 -17.19 -25.39 32.93
CA GLU A 63 -16.39 -25.55 34.16
C GLU A 63 -16.16 -24.25 34.90
N ALA A 64 -15.99 -23.13 34.13
CA ALA A 64 -15.82 -21.80 34.76
C ALA A 64 -17.13 -21.34 35.43
N ARG A 65 -18.28 -21.57 34.78
CA ARG A 65 -19.59 -21.26 35.35
C ARG A 65 -19.85 -22.10 36.58
N GLN A 66 -19.60 -23.40 36.54
CA GLN A 66 -19.72 -24.32 37.66
C GLN A 66 -18.79 -23.96 38.84
N ALA A 67 -17.52 -23.65 38.53
CA ALA A 67 -16.53 -23.25 39.55
C ALA A 67 -16.93 -21.97 40.27
N LEU A 68 -17.44 -20.96 39.53
CA LEU A 68 -17.91 -19.72 40.10
C LEU A 68 -19.11 -19.95 41.04
N LEU A 69 -20.13 -20.70 40.57
CA LEU A 69 -21.31 -21.04 41.36
C LEU A 69 -20.94 -21.82 42.63
N LEU A 70 -20.05 -22.76 42.48
CA LEU A 70 -19.58 -23.59 43.62
C LEU A 70 -18.80 -22.77 44.65
N TYR A 71 -18.08 -21.74 44.21
CA TYR A 71 -17.23 -20.91 45.06
C TYR A 71 -17.98 -19.75 45.70
N GLU A 72 -18.81 -19.03 44.93
CA GLU A 72 -19.47 -17.80 45.35
C GLU A 72 -20.93 -17.98 45.76
N ASP A 73 -21.68 -18.87 45.05
CA ASP A 73 -23.14 -18.94 45.23
C ASP A 73 -23.74 -20.30 44.78
N ARG A 74 -23.66 -21.31 45.66
CA ARG A 74 -24.16 -22.67 45.35
C ARG A 74 -25.68 -22.75 45.12
N GLY A 75 -26.43 -21.79 45.68
CA GLY A 75 -27.86 -21.73 45.54
C GLY A 75 -28.37 -20.80 44.45
N PHE A 76 -27.49 -20.33 43.56
CA PHE A 76 -27.77 -19.26 42.58
C PHE A 76 -29.10 -19.44 41.81
N TYR A 77 -29.38 -20.64 41.37
CA TYR A 77 -30.62 -20.93 40.62
C TYR A 77 -31.88 -21.11 41.50
N HIS A 78 -31.72 -21.12 42.82
CA HIS A 78 -32.82 -21.43 43.77
C HIS A 78 -33.25 -20.23 44.64
N HIS A 79 -32.68 -19.04 44.42
CA HIS A 79 -33.09 -17.83 45.12
C HIS A 79 -33.29 -16.63 44.18
N LEU A 80 -34.05 -15.64 44.62
CA LEU A 80 -34.36 -14.40 43.91
C LEU A 80 -33.36 -13.27 44.27
N GLY A 81 -32.06 -13.51 43.98
CA GLY A 81 -30.98 -12.52 44.20
C GLY A 81 -30.41 -12.43 45.61
N VAL A 82 -31.12 -12.87 46.60
CA VAL A 82 -30.74 -12.89 48.01
C VAL A 82 -30.96 -14.29 48.58
N SER A 83 -29.97 -14.87 49.27
CA SER A 83 -30.09 -16.21 49.87
C SER A 83 -30.52 -16.13 51.31
N PRO A 84 -31.76 -16.50 51.65
CA PRO A 84 -32.22 -16.52 53.05
C PRO A 84 -31.40 -17.46 53.94
N ALA A 85 -31.04 -18.64 53.40
CA ALA A 85 -30.17 -19.58 54.10
C ALA A 85 -28.76 -19.03 54.36
N GLY A 86 -28.24 -18.15 53.46
CA GLY A 86 -26.99 -17.44 53.64
C GLY A 86 -27.03 -16.42 54.78
N PHE A 87 -28.15 -15.70 54.90
CA PHE A 87 -28.40 -14.76 55.99
C PHE A 87 -28.49 -15.47 57.36
N ILE A 88 -29.23 -16.55 57.43
CA ILE A 88 -29.40 -17.35 58.68
C ILE A 88 -28.01 -17.88 59.10
N ARG A 89 -27.26 -18.45 58.21
CA ARG A 89 -25.90 -18.93 58.52
C ARG A 89 -24.95 -17.82 58.98
N ALA A 90 -25.00 -16.65 58.36
CA ALA A 90 -24.16 -15.51 58.77
C ALA A 90 -24.54 -14.98 60.16
N ALA A 91 -25.84 -14.94 60.50
CA ALA A 91 -26.34 -14.57 61.82
C ALA A 91 -25.87 -15.56 62.90
N PHE A 92 -26.00 -16.88 62.64
CA PHE A 92 -25.50 -17.90 63.57
C PHE A 92 -23.98 -17.87 63.74
N ALA A 93 -23.22 -17.63 62.68
CA ALA A 93 -21.77 -17.47 62.75
C ALA A 93 -21.33 -16.23 63.53
N MET A 94 -22.12 -15.14 63.48
CA MET A 94 -21.86 -13.95 64.32
C MET A 94 -22.15 -14.19 65.79
N LEU A 95 -23.21 -14.90 66.12
CA LEU A 95 -23.57 -15.24 67.50
C LEU A 95 -22.64 -16.27 68.13
N GLY A 96 -22.04 -17.17 67.32
CA GLY A 96 -21.11 -18.21 67.78
C GLY A 96 -19.61 -17.87 67.78
N GLY A 97 -19.25 -16.59 67.61
CA GLY A 97 -17.83 -16.16 67.56
C GLY A 97 -16.99 -16.71 66.39
N GLY A 98 -17.67 -17.30 65.42
CA GLY A 98 -17.04 -17.89 64.26
C GLY A 98 -16.54 -16.85 63.22
N ARG A 99 -15.63 -17.27 62.31
CA ARG A 99 -15.19 -16.42 61.19
C ARG A 99 -16.37 -15.95 60.35
N LYS A 100 -16.41 -14.65 60.05
CA LYS A 100 -17.39 -14.03 59.14
C LYS A 100 -17.53 -14.85 57.83
N GLN A 101 -18.59 -15.61 57.67
CA GLN A 101 -18.93 -16.26 56.42
C GLN A 101 -19.74 -15.27 55.56
N GLY A 102 -19.33 -15.06 54.28
CA GLY A 102 -20.01 -14.15 53.37
C GLY A 102 -21.41 -14.65 53.03
N ALA A 103 -22.45 -13.83 53.26
CA ALA A 103 -23.82 -14.09 52.87
C ALA A 103 -24.18 -13.45 51.50
N SER A 104 -23.22 -12.89 50.77
CA SER A 104 -23.49 -12.18 49.52
C SER A 104 -23.54 -13.15 48.34
N THR A 105 -24.63 -13.08 47.60
CA THR A 105 -24.87 -13.84 46.35
C THR A 105 -24.16 -13.17 45.18
N ILE A 106 -24.06 -13.88 44.02
CA ILE A 106 -23.55 -13.33 42.75
C ILE A 106 -24.37 -12.10 42.34
N THR A 107 -25.71 -12.12 42.45
CA THR A 107 -26.58 -10.99 42.10
C THR A 107 -26.32 -9.79 43.01
N MET A 108 -26.11 -9.99 44.32
CA MET A 108 -25.73 -8.92 45.24
C MET A 108 -24.37 -8.32 44.90
N GLN A 109 -23.38 -9.15 44.50
CA GLN A 109 -22.09 -8.67 44.06
C GLN A 109 -22.23 -7.88 42.76
N LEU A 110 -23.01 -8.35 41.79
CA LEU A 110 -23.33 -7.63 40.56
C LEU A 110 -23.99 -6.28 40.84
N ALA A 111 -24.99 -6.24 41.72
CA ALA A 111 -25.64 -4.99 42.14
C ALA A 111 -24.66 -3.98 42.73
N ARG A 112 -23.72 -4.43 43.58
CA ARG A 112 -22.64 -3.57 44.10
C ARG A 112 -21.76 -3.00 42.99
N ILE A 113 -21.43 -3.79 41.99
CA ILE A 113 -20.61 -3.37 40.85
C ILE A 113 -21.42 -2.36 40.01
N VAL A 114 -22.59 -2.72 39.48
CA VAL A 114 -23.42 -1.91 38.57
C VAL A 114 -23.75 -0.53 39.16
N TYR A 115 -24.09 -0.49 40.45
CA TYR A 115 -24.50 0.75 41.14
C TYR A 115 -23.38 1.41 41.95
N GLN A 116 -22.16 0.85 41.97
CA GLN A 116 -21.00 1.33 42.73
C GLN A 116 -21.29 1.54 44.21
N LEU A 117 -22.03 0.61 44.84
CA LEU A 117 -22.54 0.77 46.19
C LEU A 117 -21.46 0.65 47.26
N ASN A 118 -21.48 1.56 48.24
CA ASN A 118 -20.68 1.43 49.45
C ASN A 118 -21.36 0.49 50.47
N THR A 119 -21.03 -0.79 50.40
CA THR A 119 -21.65 -1.85 51.23
C THR A 119 -21.01 -2.01 52.63
N THR A 120 -20.17 -1.05 53.07
CA THR A 120 -19.62 -1.01 54.43
C THR A 120 -20.62 -0.41 55.42
N THR A 121 -21.63 0.36 54.92
CA THR A 121 -22.72 0.94 55.71
C THR A 121 -23.93 0.05 55.69
N VAL A 122 -24.78 0.14 56.72
CA VAL A 122 -26.08 -0.59 56.81
C VAL A 122 -27.01 -0.15 55.67
N ALA A 123 -27.12 1.15 55.41
CA ALA A 123 -27.94 1.70 54.34
C ALA A 123 -27.49 1.16 52.94
N GLY A 124 -26.20 1.19 52.66
CA GLY A 124 -25.68 0.63 51.41
C GLY A 124 -25.85 -0.89 51.29
N LYS A 125 -25.91 -1.61 52.39
CA LYS A 125 -26.23 -3.04 52.40
C LYS A 125 -27.70 -3.31 52.08
N ILE A 126 -28.62 -2.49 52.61
CA ILE A 126 -30.06 -2.54 52.31
C ILE A 126 -30.28 -2.21 50.83
N GLU A 127 -29.65 -1.15 50.31
CA GLU A 127 -29.75 -0.78 48.90
C GLU A 127 -29.23 -1.91 48.00
N GLN A 128 -28.13 -2.56 48.38
CA GLN A 128 -27.59 -3.73 47.64
C GLN A 128 -28.63 -4.85 47.54
N ILE A 129 -29.36 -5.13 48.60
CA ILE A 129 -30.43 -6.15 48.63
C ILE A 129 -31.55 -5.76 47.68
N LEU A 130 -32.08 -4.52 47.78
CA LEU A 130 -33.15 -4.02 46.92
C LEU A 130 -32.77 -4.05 45.43
N ARG A 131 -31.56 -3.60 45.11
CA ARG A 131 -31.01 -3.65 43.74
C ARG A 131 -30.77 -5.07 43.23
N ALA A 132 -30.38 -6.00 44.09
CA ALA A 132 -30.24 -7.40 43.72
C ALA A 132 -31.59 -8.03 43.38
N LEU A 133 -32.64 -7.76 44.18
CA LEU A 133 -34.01 -8.17 43.90
C LEU A 133 -34.55 -7.55 42.60
N GLN A 134 -34.27 -6.26 42.36
CA GLN A 134 -34.60 -5.59 41.11
C GLN A 134 -33.94 -6.24 39.88
N ILE A 135 -32.65 -6.54 39.93
CA ILE A 135 -31.93 -7.20 38.84
C ILE A 135 -32.58 -8.55 38.52
N GLU A 136 -32.89 -9.36 39.52
CA GLU A 136 -33.54 -10.68 39.34
C GLU A 136 -34.95 -10.59 38.73
N LEU A 137 -35.64 -9.49 38.95
CA LEU A 137 -36.99 -9.28 38.37
C LEU A 137 -36.90 -9.02 36.86
N PHE A 138 -35.87 -8.33 36.41
CA PHE A 138 -35.76 -7.87 35.02
C PHE A 138 -34.81 -8.70 34.15
N TYR A 139 -33.96 -9.53 34.71
CA TYR A 139 -32.95 -10.29 34.01
C TYR A 139 -32.96 -11.79 34.36
N SER A 140 -32.76 -12.62 33.37
CA SER A 140 -32.62 -14.08 33.58
C SER A 140 -31.29 -14.41 34.30
N LYS A 141 -31.23 -15.57 34.93
CA LYS A 141 -30.02 -16.08 35.58
C LYS A 141 -28.82 -16.12 34.63
N ALA A 142 -29.05 -16.47 33.37
CA ALA A 142 -27.99 -16.47 32.34
C ALA A 142 -27.45 -15.05 32.08
N GLN A 143 -28.32 -14.06 31.96
CA GLN A 143 -27.89 -12.65 31.76
C GLN A 143 -27.17 -12.08 32.98
N ILE A 144 -27.61 -12.43 34.19
CA ILE A 144 -26.95 -12.02 35.45
C ILE A 144 -25.54 -12.64 35.52
N LEU A 145 -25.42 -13.91 35.17
CA LEU A 145 -24.13 -14.63 35.19
C LEU A 145 -23.19 -14.06 34.14
N GLU A 146 -23.68 -13.77 32.93
CA GLU A 146 -22.91 -13.13 31.87
C GLU A 146 -22.39 -11.75 32.29
N ALA A 147 -23.26 -10.91 32.85
CA ALA A 147 -22.89 -9.60 33.34
C ALA A 147 -21.85 -9.68 34.46
N TYR A 148 -21.98 -10.60 35.38
CA TYR A 148 -20.99 -10.81 36.43
C TYR A 148 -19.63 -11.20 35.88
N PHE A 149 -19.59 -12.17 34.95
CA PHE A 149 -18.32 -12.60 34.33
C PHE A 149 -17.63 -11.46 33.55
N ASN A 150 -18.41 -10.53 32.99
CA ASN A 150 -17.87 -9.41 32.21
C ASN A 150 -17.45 -8.20 33.04
N MET A 151 -17.92 -8.08 34.28
CA MET A 151 -17.66 -6.92 35.14
C MET A 151 -16.92 -7.23 36.44
N ALA A 152 -16.78 -8.51 36.80
CA ALA A 152 -16.07 -8.90 38.03
C ALA A 152 -14.61 -8.40 37.98
N PRO A 153 -14.08 -7.88 39.12
CA PRO A 153 -12.70 -7.38 39.17
C PRO A 153 -11.70 -8.54 39.31
N TYR A 154 -10.68 -8.53 38.44
CA TYR A 154 -9.59 -9.52 38.48
C TYR A 154 -8.24 -8.96 38.96
N GLY A 155 -8.23 -7.71 39.44
CA GLY A 155 -7.06 -7.04 40.02
C GLY A 155 -6.40 -6.00 39.13
N GLY A 156 -5.91 -4.93 39.74
CA GLY A 156 -5.45 -3.77 39.00
C GLY A 156 -6.57 -3.12 38.20
N ASN A 157 -6.33 -2.88 36.94
CA ASN A 157 -7.31 -2.36 35.99
C ASN A 157 -7.97 -3.45 35.11
N ILE A 158 -7.90 -4.74 35.52
CA ILE A 158 -8.45 -5.87 34.79
C ILE A 158 -9.85 -6.20 35.31
N GLU A 159 -10.84 -6.12 34.45
CA GLU A 159 -12.24 -6.46 34.75
C GLU A 159 -12.81 -7.39 33.64
N GLY A 160 -13.58 -8.36 34.07
CA GLY A 160 -14.13 -9.41 33.21
C GLY A 160 -13.17 -10.55 32.91
N ILE A 161 -13.79 -11.76 32.75
CA ILE A 161 -13.04 -13.01 32.53
C ILE A 161 -12.28 -13.01 31.20
N GLY A 162 -12.83 -12.37 30.15
CA GLY A 162 -12.19 -12.28 28.85
C GLY A 162 -10.87 -11.54 28.91
N ALA A 163 -10.85 -10.35 29.52
CA ALA A 163 -9.62 -9.58 29.73
C ALA A 163 -8.65 -10.32 30.66
N ALA A 164 -9.15 -10.91 31.73
CA ALA A 164 -8.34 -11.67 32.68
C ALA A 164 -7.66 -12.90 32.03
N SER A 165 -8.38 -13.63 31.18
CA SER A 165 -7.86 -14.79 30.45
C SER A 165 -6.73 -14.38 29.51
N LEU A 166 -6.89 -13.29 28.76
CA LEU A 166 -5.86 -12.79 27.86
C LEU A 166 -4.62 -12.29 28.61
N ILE A 167 -4.84 -11.48 29.65
CA ILE A 167 -3.72 -10.83 30.35
C ILE A 167 -2.92 -11.83 31.17
N TYR A 168 -3.59 -12.79 31.83
CA TYR A 168 -2.91 -13.75 32.70
C TYR A 168 -2.41 -15.00 31.99
N PHE A 169 -3.06 -15.41 30.86
CA PHE A 169 -2.76 -16.66 30.21
C PHE A 169 -2.54 -16.57 28.70
N ASN A 170 -2.66 -15.37 28.12
CA ASN A 170 -2.50 -15.11 26.68
C ASN A 170 -3.38 -15.99 25.79
N GLN A 171 -4.62 -16.22 26.20
CA GLN A 171 -5.59 -17.02 25.44
C GLN A 171 -7.03 -16.58 25.67
N PRO A 172 -7.95 -16.85 24.71
CA PRO A 172 -9.39 -16.55 24.86
C PRO A 172 -10.01 -17.34 26.03
N ALA A 173 -11.04 -16.79 26.66
CA ALA A 173 -11.71 -17.42 27.79
C ALA A 173 -12.20 -18.84 27.48
N LYS A 174 -12.67 -19.11 26.25
CA LYS A 174 -13.15 -20.42 25.79
C LYS A 174 -12.07 -21.54 25.81
N GLN A 175 -10.78 -21.17 25.84
CA GLN A 175 -9.64 -22.09 25.82
C GLN A 175 -9.04 -22.35 27.22
N LEU A 176 -9.63 -21.70 28.26
CA LEU A 176 -9.16 -21.88 29.64
C LEU A 176 -9.26 -23.37 30.07
N ASN A 177 -8.16 -23.90 30.57
CA ASN A 177 -8.17 -25.21 31.21
C ASN A 177 -8.62 -25.11 32.70
N LEU A 178 -8.92 -26.24 33.30
CA LEU A 178 -9.46 -26.28 34.68
C LEU A 178 -8.53 -25.60 35.73
N PRO A 179 -7.20 -25.77 35.72
CA PRO A 179 -6.30 -25.04 36.59
C PRO A 179 -6.40 -23.53 36.48
N GLN A 180 -6.44 -23.02 35.24
CA GLN A 180 -6.58 -21.58 34.94
C GLN A 180 -7.94 -21.04 35.40
N ILE A 181 -9.01 -21.82 35.16
CA ILE A 181 -10.37 -21.53 35.65
C ILE A 181 -10.38 -21.38 37.16
N MET A 182 -9.78 -22.36 37.89
CA MET A 182 -9.71 -22.32 39.35
C MET A 182 -8.96 -21.08 39.87
N ALA A 183 -7.86 -20.72 39.19
CA ALA A 183 -7.08 -19.55 39.56
C ALA A 183 -7.89 -18.25 39.34
N LEU A 184 -8.61 -18.12 38.23
CA LEU A 184 -9.44 -16.95 37.96
C LEU A 184 -10.65 -16.86 38.90
N THR A 185 -11.33 -17.98 39.15
CA THR A 185 -12.56 -18.01 39.96
C THR A 185 -12.38 -17.44 41.38
N VAL A 186 -11.20 -17.57 41.97
CA VAL A 186 -10.97 -17.11 43.34
C VAL A 186 -10.52 -15.65 43.46
N ILE A 187 -10.24 -14.99 42.32
CA ILE A 187 -9.75 -13.59 42.33
C ILE A 187 -10.85 -12.59 42.72
N PRO A 188 -12.08 -12.59 42.17
CA PRO A 188 -13.10 -11.56 42.42
C PRO A 188 -13.43 -11.34 43.88
N GLN A 189 -13.33 -12.40 44.72
CA GLN A 189 -13.57 -12.28 46.16
C GLN A 189 -12.54 -11.41 46.89
N ASN A 190 -11.28 -11.37 46.41
CA ASN A 190 -10.23 -10.51 46.95
C ASN A 190 -9.18 -10.17 45.89
N PRO A 191 -9.52 -9.26 44.94
CA PRO A 191 -8.67 -8.94 43.80
C PRO A 191 -7.30 -8.37 44.20
N ALA A 192 -7.25 -7.61 45.28
CA ALA A 192 -5.99 -6.99 45.77
C ALA A 192 -4.97 -8.03 46.22
N LYS A 193 -5.43 -9.15 46.83
CA LYS A 193 -4.54 -10.18 47.42
C LYS A 193 -4.35 -11.41 46.53
N ARG A 194 -5.24 -11.67 45.58
CA ARG A 194 -5.27 -12.93 44.84
C ARG A 194 -5.05 -12.80 43.32
N ASN A 195 -4.77 -11.59 42.80
CA ASN A 195 -4.40 -11.47 41.39
C ASN A 195 -3.05 -12.15 41.11
N LEU A 196 -2.76 -12.39 39.82
CA LEU A 196 -1.59 -13.16 39.41
C LEU A 196 -0.37 -12.27 39.07
N LEU A 197 -0.39 -10.97 39.40
CA LEU A 197 0.61 -10.00 38.98
C LEU A 197 1.98 -10.15 39.68
N ASN A 198 2.03 -10.72 40.87
CA ASN A 198 3.29 -11.00 41.55
C ASN A 198 3.28 -12.29 42.37
N GLU A 199 4.45 -12.77 42.79
CA GLU A 199 4.61 -14.08 43.41
C GLU A 199 3.84 -14.21 44.74
N LYS A 200 3.86 -13.20 45.60
CA LYS A 200 3.16 -13.20 46.91
C LYS A 200 1.63 -13.37 46.69
N LYS A 201 1.08 -12.68 45.69
CA LYS A 201 -0.35 -12.77 45.34
C LYS A 201 -0.69 -14.10 44.68
N ARG A 202 0.21 -14.65 43.85
CA ARG A 202 0.08 -16.00 43.27
C ARG A 202 0.01 -17.10 44.34
N ARG A 203 0.85 -17.03 45.40
CA ARG A 203 0.79 -17.95 46.51
C ARG A 203 -0.57 -17.88 47.24
N ALA A 204 -1.08 -16.67 47.49
CA ALA A 204 -2.41 -16.51 48.11
C ALA A 204 -3.56 -17.02 47.20
N ASN A 205 -3.41 -16.84 45.89
CA ASN A 205 -4.33 -17.38 44.89
C ASN A 205 -4.31 -18.92 44.92
N ALA A 206 -3.14 -19.55 44.84
CA ALA A 206 -2.96 -20.98 44.88
C ALA A 206 -3.59 -21.65 46.12
N GLN A 207 -3.45 -21.03 47.29
CA GLN A 207 -4.10 -21.49 48.53
C GLN A 207 -5.64 -21.44 48.42
N ALA A 208 -6.20 -20.38 47.81
CA ALA A 208 -7.63 -20.26 47.66
C ALA A 208 -8.17 -21.24 46.58
N ALA A 209 -7.48 -21.38 45.45
CA ALA A 209 -7.78 -22.34 44.39
C ALA A 209 -7.70 -23.77 44.90
N GLY A 210 -6.72 -24.11 45.75
CA GLY A 210 -6.61 -25.43 46.38
C GLY A 210 -7.82 -25.78 47.28
N ARG A 211 -8.43 -24.78 47.91
CA ARG A 211 -9.68 -25.01 48.69
C ARG A 211 -10.87 -25.25 47.73
N LEU A 212 -10.97 -24.48 46.67
CA LEU A 212 -12.00 -24.70 45.63
C LEU A 212 -11.84 -26.07 44.98
N LYS A 213 -10.60 -26.51 44.70
CA LYS A 213 -10.29 -27.84 44.16
C LYS A 213 -10.80 -28.99 45.05
N LYS A 214 -10.67 -28.87 46.37
CA LYS A 214 -11.21 -29.88 47.30
C LYS A 214 -12.72 -30.00 47.16
N VAL A 215 -13.41 -28.89 47.13
CA VAL A 215 -14.88 -28.82 46.96
C VAL A 215 -15.30 -29.35 45.59
N TRP A 216 -14.55 -28.97 44.56
CA TRP A 216 -14.76 -29.40 43.17
C TRP A 216 -14.69 -30.93 43.06
N ARG A 217 -13.65 -31.56 43.58
CA ARG A 217 -13.48 -33.04 43.59
C ARG A 217 -14.63 -33.76 44.26
N GLN A 218 -15.16 -33.23 45.34
CA GLN A 218 -16.35 -33.77 45.99
C GLN A 218 -17.60 -33.70 45.15
N SER A 219 -17.76 -32.60 44.39
CA SER A 219 -18.95 -32.33 43.56
C SER A 219 -18.92 -33.00 42.20
N TYR A 220 -17.76 -33.10 41.56
CA TYR A 220 -17.61 -33.52 40.16
C TYR A 220 -16.73 -34.75 39.93
N ARG A 221 -16.26 -35.40 40.94
CA ARG A 221 -15.44 -36.65 40.91
C ARG A 221 -14.28 -36.69 39.89
N HIS A 222 -13.78 -35.54 39.39
CA HIS A 222 -12.76 -35.44 38.34
C HIS A 222 -11.49 -34.74 38.81
N SER A 223 -10.38 -35.25 38.34
CA SER A 223 -9.04 -34.78 38.07
C SER A 223 -7.94 -34.97 39.11
N GLN A 224 -6.90 -35.62 38.60
CA GLN A 224 -5.60 -35.80 39.23
C GLN A 224 -4.59 -34.68 38.87
N ASN A 225 -5.02 -33.58 38.29
CA ASN A 225 -4.08 -32.56 37.78
C ASN A 225 -3.56 -31.65 38.91
N ASP A 226 -2.26 -31.52 38.92
CA ASP A 226 -1.52 -30.65 39.86
C ASP A 226 -1.58 -29.21 39.44
N TYR A 227 -2.17 -28.34 40.28
CA TYR A 227 -2.44 -26.95 39.95
C TYR A 227 -1.34 -25.98 40.43
N LEU A 228 -0.21 -26.50 40.89
CA LEU A 228 0.85 -25.67 41.47
C LEU A 228 1.75 -25.04 40.42
N ASN A 229 1.78 -25.59 39.20
CA ASN A 229 2.60 -25.06 38.09
C ASN A 229 1.73 -24.53 36.94
N LEU A 230 0.93 -23.50 37.21
CA LEU A 230 0.25 -22.78 36.14
C LEU A 230 1.29 -22.07 35.27
N PRO A 231 1.31 -22.30 33.95
CA PRO A 231 2.11 -21.47 33.05
C PRO A 231 1.49 -20.08 33.03
N LEU A 232 2.02 -19.22 33.86
CA LEU A 232 1.68 -17.79 33.82
C LEU A 232 2.53 -17.13 32.76
N ALA A 233 1.92 -16.29 31.93
CA ALA A 233 2.67 -15.39 31.07
C ALA A 233 3.67 -14.61 31.95
N SER A 234 4.90 -14.51 31.51
CA SER A 234 5.98 -13.82 32.23
C SER A 234 5.80 -12.30 32.21
N GLY A 235 4.69 -11.80 32.77
CA GLY A 235 4.34 -10.38 32.82
C GLY A 235 2.97 -10.10 32.21
N VAL A 236 2.46 -8.90 32.41
CA VAL A 236 1.27 -8.39 31.73
C VAL A 236 1.69 -8.00 30.31
N TYR A 237 1.63 -8.93 29.39
CA TYR A 237 1.92 -8.67 27.99
C TYR A 237 0.61 -8.67 27.20
N LEU A 238 0.21 -7.49 26.77
CA LEU A 238 -0.89 -7.34 25.83
C LEU A 238 -0.29 -7.29 24.41
N PRO A 239 -0.82 -8.06 23.47
CA PRO A 239 -0.32 -8.06 22.11
C PRO A 239 -0.54 -6.68 21.47
N ASP A 240 0.45 -6.21 20.72
CA ASP A 240 0.40 -5.03 19.85
C ASP A 240 1.21 -5.31 18.59
N PHE A 241 0.71 -6.26 17.76
CA PHE A 241 1.45 -6.79 16.62
C PHE A 241 1.44 -5.89 15.38
N ALA A 242 0.50 -4.98 15.26
CA ALA A 242 0.36 -4.07 14.14
C ALA A 242 -0.08 -2.67 14.64
N PRO A 243 0.78 -1.93 15.36
CA PRO A 243 0.37 -0.76 16.13
C PRO A 243 -0.20 0.37 15.28
N HIS A 244 0.34 0.69 14.09
CA HIS A 244 -0.24 1.69 13.20
C HIS A 244 -1.64 1.28 12.72
N PHE A 245 -1.77 0.05 12.25
CA PHE A 245 -3.01 -0.50 11.74
C PHE A 245 -4.10 -0.55 12.82
N THR A 246 -3.80 -1.16 13.96
CA THR A 246 -4.77 -1.35 15.04
C THR A 246 -5.23 -0.03 15.66
N ARG A 247 -4.33 0.95 15.80
CA ARG A 247 -4.71 2.30 16.23
C ARG A 247 -5.67 2.98 15.25
N ARG A 248 -5.38 2.86 13.95
CA ARG A 248 -6.25 3.39 12.89
C ARG A 248 -7.65 2.75 12.93
N ILE A 249 -7.73 1.42 13.09
CA ILE A 249 -9.02 0.71 13.17
C ILE A 249 -9.79 1.14 14.41
N LEU A 250 -9.16 1.15 15.57
CA LEU A 250 -9.78 1.52 16.84
C LEU A 250 -10.22 3.00 16.92
N SER A 251 -9.59 3.88 16.11
CA SER A 251 -10.04 5.29 16.00
C SER A 251 -11.34 5.44 15.22
N ARG A 252 -11.73 4.45 14.40
CA ARG A 252 -12.92 4.47 13.53
C ARG A 252 -14.08 3.66 14.08
N GLN A 253 -13.78 2.54 14.73
CA GLN A 253 -14.77 1.61 15.25
C GLN A 253 -14.44 1.19 16.69
N LYS A 254 -15.49 0.87 17.47
CA LYS A 254 -15.40 0.33 18.83
C LYS A 254 -15.90 -1.12 18.86
N GLY A 255 -15.48 -1.86 19.87
CA GLY A 255 -15.90 -3.25 20.06
C GLY A 255 -14.92 -4.26 19.49
N ASN A 256 -15.41 -5.47 19.21
CA ASN A 256 -14.60 -6.55 18.64
C ASN A 256 -14.60 -6.45 17.11
N ILE A 257 -13.46 -6.22 16.52
CA ILE A 257 -13.29 -5.94 15.09
C ILE A 257 -12.43 -7.03 14.47
N VAL A 258 -12.96 -7.76 13.49
CA VAL A 258 -12.21 -8.74 12.70
C VAL A 258 -11.72 -8.05 11.42
N THR A 259 -10.42 -8.07 11.23
CA THR A 259 -9.76 -7.41 10.10
C THR A 259 -9.33 -8.42 9.03
N THR A 260 -8.83 -7.92 7.90
CA THR A 260 -8.27 -8.74 6.82
C THR A 260 -6.82 -9.11 7.06
N LEU A 261 -6.15 -8.52 8.05
CA LEU A 261 -4.73 -8.71 8.33
C LEU A 261 -4.42 -10.17 8.68
N ASP A 262 -3.28 -10.67 8.23
CA ASP A 262 -2.75 -11.99 8.56
C ASP A 262 -1.57 -11.83 9.53
N LEU A 263 -1.74 -12.26 10.78
CA LEU A 263 -0.74 -12.06 11.84
C LEU A 263 0.61 -12.70 11.49
N ARG A 264 0.60 -13.84 10.81
CA ARG A 264 1.83 -14.54 10.40
C ARG A 264 2.61 -13.70 9.38
N LEU A 265 1.93 -13.20 8.34
CA LEU A 265 2.54 -12.35 7.32
C LEU A 265 2.98 -11.00 7.92
N GLN A 266 2.14 -10.40 8.75
CA GLN A 266 2.45 -9.17 9.47
C GLN A 266 3.76 -9.29 10.27
N THR A 267 3.87 -10.34 11.09
CA THR A 267 5.05 -10.56 11.95
C THR A 267 6.30 -10.83 11.10
N LYS A 268 6.17 -11.67 10.08
CA LYS A 268 7.28 -12.03 9.19
C LYS A 268 7.83 -10.81 8.46
N ILE A 269 6.96 -9.99 7.87
CA ILE A 269 7.39 -8.79 7.13
C ILE A 269 7.97 -7.75 8.10
N THR A 270 7.37 -7.56 9.28
CA THR A 270 7.90 -6.65 10.31
C THR A 270 9.35 -7.02 10.68
N GLU A 271 9.63 -8.31 10.88
CA GLU A 271 10.98 -8.76 11.22
C GLU A 271 11.96 -8.55 10.06
N ILE A 272 11.54 -8.80 8.80
CA ILE A 272 12.37 -8.54 7.62
C ILE A 272 12.72 -7.05 7.52
N LEU A 273 11.75 -6.14 7.72
CA LEU A 273 11.99 -4.70 7.69
C LEU A 273 12.97 -4.27 8.78
N ARG A 274 12.78 -4.76 10.00
CA ARG A 274 13.64 -4.45 11.14
C ARG A 274 15.10 -4.89 10.90
N GLN A 275 15.29 -6.11 10.41
CA GLN A 275 16.62 -6.63 10.07
C GLN A 275 17.24 -5.84 8.93
N TYR A 276 16.48 -5.55 7.87
CA TYR A 276 16.97 -4.82 6.72
C TYR A 276 17.41 -3.40 7.06
N THR A 277 16.64 -2.67 7.86
CA THR A 277 17.03 -1.32 8.32
C THR A 277 18.26 -1.37 9.24
N ALA A 278 18.38 -2.39 10.10
CA ALA A 278 19.56 -2.59 10.94
C ALA A 278 20.83 -2.86 10.09
N GLU A 279 20.73 -3.64 9.02
CA GLU A 279 21.83 -3.89 8.07
C GLU A 279 22.31 -2.60 7.39
N HIS A 280 21.39 -1.66 7.11
CA HIS A 280 21.67 -0.41 6.39
C HIS A 280 21.77 0.83 7.28
N ASN A 281 21.74 0.67 8.61
CA ASN A 281 21.79 1.79 9.58
C ASN A 281 23.04 2.66 9.40
N LYS A 282 24.20 2.05 9.17
CA LYS A 282 25.45 2.78 8.90
C LYS A 282 25.42 3.65 7.64
N GLN A 283 24.48 3.39 6.73
CA GLN A 283 24.24 4.18 5.53
C GLN A 283 23.20 5.29 5.77
N GLY A 284 22.73 5.49 7.01
CA GLY A 284 21.72 6.48 7.36
C GLY A 284 20.29 6.07 6.99
N VAL A 285 20.00 4.77 6.84
CA VAL A 285 18.66 4.24 6.55
C VAL A 285 18.03 3.78 7.85
N TYR A 286 17.10 4.56 8.39
CA TYR A 286 16.51 4.30 9.70
C TYR A 286 15.08 3.77 9.64
N ASN A 287 14.35 4.05 8.56
CA ASN A 287 12.96 3.64 8.44
C ASN A 287 12.65 2.89 7.14
N ALA A 288 11.67 2.02 7.26
CA ALA A 288 11.05 1.30 6.17
C ALA A 288 9.55 1.11 6.46
N ALA A 289 8.74 1.09 5.42
CA ALA A 289 7.32 0.75 5.49
C ALA A 289 6.97 -0.27 4.40
N ALA A 290 5.95 -1.09 4.65
CA ALA A 290 5.46 -2.06 3.67
C ALA A 290 3.97 -2.31 3.83
N ILE A 291 3.29 -2.48 2.69
CA ILE A 291 1.91 -2.94 2.62
C ILE A 291 1.80 -4.12 1.65
N LEU A 292 1.12 -5.18 2.07
CA LEU A 292 0.84 -6.36 1.26
C LEU A 292 -0.67 -6.51 1.05
N VAL A 293 -1.09 -6.65 -0.21
CA VAL A 293 -2.50 -6.74 -0.61
C VAL A 293 -2.72 -8.04 -1.39
N ASP A 294 -3.80 -8.76 -1.10
CA ASP A 294 -4.29 -9.86 -1.93
C ASP A 294 -5.20 -9.30 -3.03
N ASN A 295 -4.75 -9.34 -4.28
CA ASN A 295 -5.45 -8.75 -5.43
C ASN A 295 -6.81 -9.38 -5.70
N ARG A 296 -7.05 -10.65 -5.29
CA ARG A 296 -8.30 -11.38 -5.54
C ARG A 296 -9.50 -10.78 -4.81
N ASN A 297 -9.26 -10.14 -3.68
CA ASN A 297 -10.30 -9.58 -2.81
C ASN A 297 -9.92 -8.25 -2.17
N MET A 298 -8.80 -7.65 -2.57
CA MET A 298 -8.25 -6.39 -2.08
C MET A 298 -7.95 -6.35 -0.58
N SER A 299 -7.84 -7.51 0.07
CA SER A 299 -7.54 -7.61 1.50
C SER A 299 -6.11 -7.13 1.81
N VAL A 300 -5.98 -6.20 2.73
CA VAL A 300 -4.68 -5.82 3.31
C VAL A 300 -4.25 -6.92 4.27
N LEU A 301 -3.23 -7.70 3.90
CA LEU A 301 -2.73 -8.83 4.66
C LEU A 301 -1.61 -8.45 5.64
N ALA A 302 -0.85 -7.40 5.31
CA ALA A 302 0.19 -6.84 6.20
C ALA A 302 0.25 -5.32 6.04
N TYR A 303 0.52 -4.62 7.16
CA TYR A 303 0.52 -3.16 7.27
C TYR A 303 1.59 -2.71 8.26
N ILE A 304 2.75 -2.32 7.78
CA ILE A 304 3.90 -1.94 8.60
C ILE A 304 4.27 -0.49 8.26
N GLY A 305 3.90 0.45 9.16
CA GLY A 305 4.08 1.88 8.94
C GLY A 305 5.47 2.40 9.24
N SER A 306 6.28 1.68 10.03
CA SER A 306 7.68 2.04 10.35
C SER A 306 8.49 0.78 10.69
N ALA A 307 9.82 0.91 10.70
CA ALA A 307 10.72 -0.18 11.08
C ALA A 307 10.57 -0.57 12.55
N ASP A 308 10.33 0.40 13.44
CA ASP A 308 10.07 0.20 14.86
C ASP A 308 9.14 1.29 15.39
N PHE A 309 7.89 0.91 15.66
CA PHE A 309 6.85 1.81 16.17
C PHE A 309 7.21 2.46 17.52
N TYR A 310 7.92 1.74 18.37
CA TYR A 310 8.23 2.19 19.74
C TYR A 310 9.51 2.99 19.85
N ASN A 311 10.27 3.13 18.78
CA ASN A 311 11.50 3.90 18.76
C ASN A 311 11.24 5.39 18.43
N PRO A 312 11.36 6.33 19.42
CA PRO A 312 11.13 7.74 19.17
C PRO A 312 12.26 8.40 18.35
N GLU A 313 13.48 7.85 18.37
CA GLU A 313 14.63 8.42 17.66
C GLU A 313 14.45 8.40 16.14
N ILE A 314 13.70 7.42 15.63
CA ILE A 314 13.39 7.30 14.20
C ILE A 314 11.98 7.80 13.88
N PHE A 315 11.30 8.49 14.80
CA PHE A 315 9.90 8.89 14.66
C PHE A 315 8.96 7.72 14.36
N GLY A 316 9.18 6.57 15.01
CA GLY A 316 8.53 5.29 14.71
C GLY A 316 7.01 5.30 14.73
N GLN A 317 6.37 6.28 15.40
CA GLN A 317 4.92 6.44 15.43
C GLN A 317 4.33 7.10 14.17
N VAL A 318 5.17 7.65 13.28
CA VAL A 318 4.72 8.15 11.98
C VAL A 318 4.29 6.96 11.11
N ASP A 319 3.08 7.03 10.59
CA ASP A 319 2.56 5.99 9.71
C ASP A 319 3.00 6.24 8.26
N GLY A 320 4.06 5.57 7.83
CA GLY A 320 4.61 5.66 6.47
C GLY A 320 3.66 5.16 5.38
N ILE A 321 2.62 4.40 5.74
CA ILE A 321 1.62 3.91 4.78
C ILE A 321 0.65 5.03 4.35
N THR A 322 0.23 5.87 5.30
CA THR A 322 -0.70 6.97 5.03
C THR A 322 0.01 8.28 4.70
N ALA A 323 1.29 8.40 5.04
CA ALA A 323 2.08 9.60 4.75
C ALA A 323 2.16 9.84 3.23
N LYS A 324 1.84 11.09 2.83
CA LYS A 324 1.96 11.51 1.43
C LYS A 324 3.42 11.82 1.10
N ARG A 325 3.93 11.22 0.03
CA ARG A 325 5.32 11.38 -0.41
C ARG A 325 5.39 11.32 -1.92
N SER A 326 6.45 11.88 -2.48
CA SER A 326 6.74 11.74 -3.91
C SER A 326 7.05 10.27 -4.24
N PRO A 327 6.28 9.63 -5.12
CA PRO A 327 6.55 8.26 -5.54
C PRO A 327 7.65 8.18 -6.61
N GLY A 328 8.14 9.32 -7.10
CA GLY A 328 9.07 9.38 -8.21
C GLY A 328 8.55 8.60 -9.42
N SER A 329 9.42 7.79 -10.00
CA SER A 329 9.11 6.99 -11.20
C SER A 329 8.14 5.82 -10.98
N ALA A 330 7.65 5.57 -9.76
CA ALA A 330 6.70 4.48 -9.50
C ALA A 330 5.32 4.72 -10.15
N LEU A 331 5.03 5.95 -10.60
CA LEU A 331 3.81 6.28 -11.35
C LEU A 331 3.91 6.07 -12.87
N LYS A 332 5.10 5.88 -13.43
CA LYS A 332 5.29 5.71 -14.88
C LYS A 332 4.46 4.58 -15.51
N PRO A 333 4.29 3.40 -14.87
CA PRO A 333 3.47 2.33 -15.45
C PRO A 333 2.07 2.78 -15.88
N PHE A 334 1.45 3.68 -15.16
CA PHE A 334 0.10 4.17 -15.43
C PHE A 334 0.04 5.13 -16.62
N ILE A 335 1.12 5.88 -16.88
CA ILE A 335 1.26 6.69 -18.10
C ILE A 335 1.38 5.77 -19.32
N TYR A 336 2.21 4.71 -19.22
CA TYR A 336 2.35 3.71 -20.28
C TYR A 336 1.04 2.94 -20.50
N ALA A 337 0.30 2.62 -19.44
CA ALA A 337 -1.01 1.97 -19.56
C ALA A 337 -2.02 2.84 -20.35
N LEU A 338 -2.08 4.14 -20.06
CA LEU A 338 -2.92 5.06 -20.84
C LEU A 338 -2.44 5.17 -22.28
N ALA A 339 -1.13 5.25 -22.53
CA ALA A 339 -0.59 5.30 -23.88
C ALA A 339 -0.89 4.00 -24.69
N LEU A 340 -0.86 2.83 -24.04
CA LEU A 340 -1.30 1.55 -24.64
C LEU A 340 -2.80 1.56 -24.95
N GLN A 341 -3.62 2.04 -24.01
CA GLN A 341 -5.07 2.16 -24.16
C GLN A 341 -5.47 3.08 -25.32
N ASP A 342 -4.76 4.21 -25.48
CA ASP A 342 -5.00 5.19 -26.54
C ASP A 342 -4.37 4.75 -27.87
N GLY A 343 -3.73 3.59 -27.91
CA GLY A 343 -3.10 3.01 -29.10
C GLY A 343 -1.87 3.79 -29.59
N LEU A 344 -1.28 4.61 -28.73
CA LEU A 344 -0.09 5.41 -29.05
C LEU A 344 1.17 4.54 -29.15
N ILE A 345 1.21 3.45 -28.38
CA ILE A 345 2.34 2.53 -28.31
C ILE A 345 1.89 1.06 -28.26
N HIS A 346 2.82 0.18 -28.55
CA HIS A 346 2.84 -1.24 -28.19
C HIS A 346 4.16 -1.55 -27.45
N PRO A 347 4.34 -2.72 -26.82
CA PRO A 347 5.50 -2.99 -25.97
C PRO A 347 6.88 -2.77 -26.61
N LEU A 348 6.99 -2.94 -27.94
CA LEU A 348 8.22 -2.73 -28.70
C LEU A 348 8.22 -1.46 -29.57
N SER A 349 7.29 -0.51 -29.34
CA SER A 349 7.33 0.80 -30.01
C SER A 349 8.60 1.56 -29.62
N MET A 350 9.29 2.14 -30.59
CA MET A 350 10.50 2.91 -30.34
C MET A 350 10.18 4.30 -29.82
N LEU A 351 10.73 4.63 -28.67
CA LEU A 351 10.60 5.91 -27.99
C LEU A 351 11.94 6.66 -28.01
N LYS A 352 11.87 7.97 -28.25
CA LYS A 352 13.05 8.84 -28.22
C LYS A 352 13.50 9.10 -26.78
N ASP A 353 14.78 8.92 -26.52
CA ASP A 353 15.47 9.26 -25.27
C ASP A 353 16.63 10.21 -25.59
N VAL A 354 16.25 11.44 -25.93
CA VAL A 354 17.18 12.52 -26.33
C VAL A 354 16.88 13.77 -25.49
N PRO A 355 17.84 14.70 -25.30
CA PRO A 355 17.54 15.98 -24.66
C PRO A 355 16.30 16.62 -25.29
N SER A 356 15.32 16.93 -24.49
CA SER A 356 14.02 17.42 -24.96
C SER A 356 13.52 18.55 -24.06
N ARG A 357 12.83 19.51 -24.66
CA ARG A 357 12.29 20.69 -23.97
C ARG A 357 10.78 20.80 -24.22
N TYR A 358 10.03 21.05 -23.16
CA TYR A 358 8.57 21.21 -23.15
C TYR A 358 8.23 22.60 -22.59
N GLY A 359 8.25 23.60 -23.45
CA GLY A 359 8.17 24.99 -23.04
C GLY A 359 9.37 25.39 -22.15
N PHE A 360 9.14 25.68 -20.89
CA PHE A 360 10.19 25.98 -19.90
C PHE A 360 10.64 24.74 -19.12
N TYR A 361 10.03 23.60 -19.33
CA TYR A 361 10.36 22.35 -18.63
C TYR A 361 11.38 21.54 -19.43
N GLU A 362 12.55 21.32 -18.85
CA GLU A 362 13.65 20.53 -19.42
C GLU A 362 13.94 19.34 -18.52
N PRO A 363 13.23 18.21 -18.68
CA PRO A 363 13.49 17.02 -17.90
C PRO A 363 14.82 16.39 -18.28
N GLU A 364 15.60 15.94 -17.29
CA GLU A 364 16.79 15.15 -17.48
C GLU A 364 16.56 13.70 -17.05
N ASN A 365 17.32 12.76 -17.63
CA ASN A 365 17.39 11.40 -17.09
C ASN A 365 18.18 11.39 -15.80
N PHE A 366 17.89 10.42 -14.92
CA PHE A 366 18.51 10.31 -13.60
C PHE A 366 20.05 10.24 -13.66
N ASP A 367 20.56 9.52 -14.64
CA ASP A 367 22.00 9.32 -14.90
C ASP A 367 22.61 10.39 -15.84
N ARG A 368 21.81 11.40 -16.25
CA ARG A 368 22.19 12.43 -17.22
C ARG A 368 22.68 11.89 -18.57
N SER A 369 22.38 10.62 -18.86
CA SER A 369 22.71 9.97 -20.12
C SER A 369 21.47 9.84 -21.02
N TYR A 370 21.66 9.61 -22.31
CA TYR A 370 20.62 9.46 -23.32
C TYR A 370 20.96 8.33 -24.24
N TYR A 371 20.00 7.43 -24.49
CA TYR A 371 20.20 6.26 -25.35
C TYR A 371 19.83 6.49 -26.83
N GLY A 372 19.30 7.66 -27.17
CA GLY A 372 18.80 8.00 -28.49
C GLY A 372 17.42 7.45 -28.75
N ILE A 373 17.30 6.13 -28.88
CA ILE A 373 16.04 5.39 -28.95
C ILE A 373 16.13 4.11 -28.17
N LEU A 374 14.99 3.67 -27.64
CA LEU A 374 14.83 2.34 -27.04
C LEU A 374 13.34 1.94 -27.13
N ASP A 375 13.07 0.65 -27.06
CA ASP A 375 11.68 0.21 -27.07
C ASP A 375 10.93 0.61 -25.78
N ALA A 376 9.59 0.64 -25.84
CA ALA A 376 8.75 1.09 -24.74
C ALA A 376 8.94 0.24 -23.46
N THR A 377 9.18 -1.08 -23.61
CA THR A 377 9.44 -1.97 -22.48
C THR A 377 10.77 -1.60 -21.82
N GLN A 378 11.83 -1.38 -22.59
CA GLN A 378 13.12 -0.94 -22.09
C GLN A 378 13.04 0.46 -21.45
N ALA A 379 12.33 1.40 -22.08
CA ALA A 379 12.14 2.75 -21.54
C ALA A 379 11.45 2.74 -20.17
N LEU A 380 10.41 1.92 -20.01
CA LEU A 380 9.70 1.75 -18.75
C LEU A 380 10.55 1.05 -17.69
N THR A 381 11.21 -0.06 -18.05
CA THR A 381 11.98 -0.88 -17.10
C THR A 381 13.28 -0.22 -16.66
N LEU A 382 13.96 0.51 -17.56
CA LEU A 382 15.13 1.35 -17.24
C LEU A 382 14.73 2.70 -16.63
N SER A 383 13.44 2.95 -16.52
CA SER A 383 12.91 4.16 -15.86
C SER A 383 13.31 5.47 -16.52
N ARG A 384 13.43 5.50 -17.88
CA ARG A 384 13.84 6.71 -18.61
C ARG A 384 12.81 7.82 -18.38
N ASN A 385 13.30 9.04 -18.15
CA ASN A 385 12.45 10.19 -17.85
C ASN A 385 11.85 10.79 -19.12
N ILE A 386 12.65 11.01 -20.13
CA ILE A 386 12.23 11.67 -21.37
C ILE A 386 11.07 10.92 -22.06
N PRO A 387 11.18 9.59 -22.30
CA PRO A 387 10.08 8.83 -22.88
C PRO A 387 8.77 8.93 -22.07
N ALA A 388 8.84 8.89 -20.74
CA ALA A 388 7.66 8.98 -19.88
C ALA A 388 7.00 10.37 -19.94
N VAL A 389 7.79 11.45 -19.97
CA VAL A 389 7.27 12.82 -20.12
C VAL A 389 6.65 13.02 -21.50
N THR A 390 7.30 12.52 -22.56
CA THR A 390 6.75 12.56 -23.93
C THR A 390 5.41 11.83 -24.03
N LEU A 391 5.32 10.63 -23.41
CA LEU A 391 4.05 9.89 -23.39
C LEU A 391 2.97 10.62 -22.60
N LEU A 392 3.31 11.23 -21.45
CA LEU A 392 2.34 12.02 -20.69
C LEU A 392 1.83 13.23 -21.48
N GLU A 393 2.70 13.90 -22.23
CA GLU A 393 2.30 14.99 -23.13
C GLU A 393 1.29 14.50 -24.18
N GLN A 394 1.52 13.33 -24.79
CA GLN A 394 0.64 12.74 -25.81
C GLN A 394 -0.69 12.22 -25.25
N VAL A 395 -0.68 11.57 -24.11
CA VAL A 395 -1.85 11.11 -23.36
C VAL A 395 -2.69 12.29 -22.86
N GLY A 396 -2.03 13.39 -22.53
CA GLY A 396 -2.61 14.58 -21.95
C GLY A 396 -2.59 14.59 -20.41
N GLU A 397 -2.12 15.69 -19.85
CA GLU A 397 -2.00 15.89 -18.41
C GLU A 397 -3.33 15.68 -17.65
N GLN A 398 -4.44 16.12 -18.25
CA GLN A 398 -5.77 15.99 -17.63
C GLN A 398 -6.22 14.54 -17.51
N ASN A 399 -5.93 13.68 -18.50
CA ASN A 399 -6.32 12.27 -18.48
C ASN A 399 -5.56 11.53 -17.36
N PHE A 400 -4.27 11.77 -17.24
CA PHE A 400 -3.47 11.18 -16.16
C PHE A 400 -3.87 11.71 -14.78
N TYR A 401 -4.16 13.01 -14.67
CA TYR A 401 -4.69 13.62 -13.45
C TYR A 401 -6.02 12.97 -13.02
N ASN A 402 -6.93 12.73 -13.95
CA ASN A 402 -8.20 12.09 -13.68
C ASN A 402 -8.00 10.64 -13.21
N LEU A 403 -7.09 9.89 -13.85
CA LEU A 403 -6.74 8.53 -13.41
C LEU A 403 -6.26 8.52 -11.94
N LEU A 404 -5.34 9.43 -11.57
CA LEU A 404 -4.86 9.55 -10.20
C LEU A 404 -6.00 9.87 -9.22
N LYS A 405 -6.83 10.85 -9.55
CA LYS A 405 -7.99 11.25 -8.72
C LYS A 405 -8.98 10.09 -8.54
N ASP A 406 -9.32 9.41 -9.62
CA ASP A 406 -10.28 8.30 -9.63
C ASP A 406 -9.71 7.04 -8.92
N SER A 407 -8.38 6.95 -8.81
CA SER A 407 -7.68 5.96 -7.99
C SER A 407 -7.52 6.39 -6.51
N GLY A 408 -8.26 7.40 -6.08
CA GLY A 408 -8.29 7.83 -4.68
C GLY A 408 -7.12 8.71 -4.24
N VAL A 409 -6.28 9.20 -5.17
CA VAL A 409 -5.23 10.16 -4.83
C VAL A 409 -5.85 11.54 -4.54
N ASN A 410 -5.62 12.05 -3.36
CA ASN A 410 -6.12 13.38 -2.98
C ASN A 410 -5.22 14.47 -3.54
N LEU A 411 -5.64 15.08 -4.65
CA LEU A 411 -4.95 16.12 -5.38
C LEU A 411 -5.47 17.51 -4.95
N ASN A 412 -4.59 18.37 -4.45
CA ASN A 412 -4.95 19.68 -3.89
C ASN A 412 -4.88 20.82 -4.93
N LYS A 413 -4.30 20.55 -6.10
CA LYS A 413 -4.11 21.51 -7.18
C LYS A 413 -4.67 20.98 -8.49
N SER A 414 -4.81 21.83 -9.51
CA SER A 414 -5.29 21.43 -10.84
C SER A 414 -4.25 20.63 -11.63
N ALA A 415 -4.68 19.91 -12.67
CA ALA A 415 -3.79 19.22 -13.61
C ALA A 415 -2.72 20.16 -14.19
N LYS A 416 -3.12 21.38 -14.59
CA LYS A 416 -2.22 22.39 -15.14
C LYS A 416 -1.13 22.84 -14.16
N TYR A 417 -1.41 22.83 -12.84
CA TYR A 417 -0.40 23.15 -11.82
C TYR A 417 0.69 22.09 -11.75
N TYR A 418 0.30 20.83 -11.78
CA TYR A 418 1.25 19.72 -11.73
C TYR A 418 1.98 19.53 -13.07
N GLY A 419 1.27 19.73 -14.19
CA GLY A 419 1.82 19.63 -15.53
C GLY A 419 2.53 18.30 -15.78
N LEU A 420 3.51 18.33 -16.66
CA LEU A 420 4.31 17.16 -17.04
C LEU A 420 5.19 16.63 -15.89
N SER A 421 5.37 17.38 -14.79
CA SER A 421 6.12 16.92 -13.63
C SER A 421 5.48 15.68 -12.96
N MET A 422 4.18 15.45 -13.18
CA MET A 422 3.48 14.24 -12.71
C MET A 422 4.16 12.94 -13.18
N ALA A 423 4.80 12.93 -14.35
CA ALA A 423 5.54 11.79 -14.87
C ALA A 423 6.73 11.38 -13.99
N LEU A 424 7.27 12.32 -13.23
CA LEU A 424 8.49 12.16 -12.43
C LEU A 424 8.23 12.24 -10.92
N GLY A 425 6.94 12.17 -10.50
CA GLY A 425 6.56 12.19 -9.10
C GLY A 425 6.34 13.59 -8.53
N GLY A 426 6.01 14.58 -9.38
CA GLY A 426 5.57 15.90 -8.95
C GLY A 426 4.24 15.94 -8.19
N VAL A 427 3.63 14.76 -7.97
CA VAL A 427 2.43 14.53 -7.16
C VAL A 427 2.80 13.64 -5.98
N GLU A 428 2.33 14.00 -4.79
CA GLU A 428 2.49 13.14 -3.61
C GLU A 428 1.34 12.14 -3.49
N VAL A 429 1.69 10.88 -3.22
CA VAL A 429 0.74 9.78 -2.99
C VAL A 429 1.05 9.07 -1.68
N SER A 430 0.04 8.43 -1.11
CA SER A 430 0.26 7.49 0.00
C SER A 430 0.66 6.11 -0.54
N MET A 431 1.25 5.28 0.32
CA MET A 431 1.53 3.88 -0.04
C MET A 431 0.23 3.11 -0.33
N GLU A 432 -0.87 3.42 0.35
CA GLU A 432 -2.19 2.84 0.07
C GLU A 432 -2.67 3.16 -1.35
N ASN A 433 -2.53 4.43 -1.79
CA ASN A 433 -2.87 4.80 -3.15
C ASN A 433 -2.03 4.00 -4.15
N LEU A 434 -0.72 3.92 -3.91
CA LEU A 434 0.18 3.21 -4.81
C LEU A 434 -0.13 1.72 -4.86
N ALA A 435 -0.41 1.08 -3.70
CA ALA A 435 -0.81 -0.33 -3.64
C ALA A 435 -2.13 -0.60 -4.38
N ALA A 436 -3.15 0.24 -4.19
CA ALA A 436 -4.42 0.13 -4.91
C ALA A 436 -4.26 0.32 -6.42
N MET A 437 -3.39 1.24 -6.86
CA MET A 437 -3.09 1.46 -8.28
C MET A 437 -2.35 0.27 -8.90
N TYR A 438 -1.37 -0.35 -8.22
CA TYR A 438 -0.73 -1.56 -8.74
C TYR A 438 -1.69 -2.75 -8.76
N ALA A 439 -2.52 -2.92 -7.72
CA ALA A 439 -3.57 -3.93 -7.71
C ALA A 439 -4.60 -3.73 -8.85
N LEU A 440 -4.86 -2.49 -9.28
CA LEU A 440 -5.69 -2.19 -10.44
C LEU A 440 -5.13 -2.85 -11.72
N LEU A 441 -3.80 -2.84 -11.94
CA LEU A 441 -3.19 -3.55 -13.09
C LEU A 441 -3.46 -5.05 -13.00
N ALA A 442 -3.21 -5.67 -11.84
CA ALA A 442 -3.48 -7.09 -11.58
C ALA A 442 -4.96 -7.48 -11.76
N ASN A 443 -5.87 -6.53 -11.54
CA ASN A 443 -7.32 -6.72 -11.66
C ASN A 443 -7.87 -6.30 -13.06
N GLY A 444 -7.04 -6.35 -14.09
CA GLY A 444 -7.45 -6.03 -15.46
C GLY A 444 -7.96 -4.59 -15.60
N GLY A 445 -7.31 -3.64 -14.97
CA GLY A 445 -7.64 -2.22 -15.04
C GLY A 445 -8.84 -1.78 -14.20
N LYS A 446 -9.40 -2.67 -13.38
CA LYS A 446 -10.48 -2.36 -12.44
C LYS A 446 -9.89 -1.82 -11.13
N PHE A 447 -10.20 -0.59 -10.80
CA PHE A 447 -9.90 -0.03 -9.48
C PHE A 447 -10.89 -0.55 -8.46
N LEU A 448 -10.37 -1.02 -7.35
CA LEU A 448 -11.11 -1.45 -6.16
C LEU A 448 -10.40 -0.83 -4.95
N PRO A 449 -11.14 -0.26 -3.98
CA PRO A 449 -10.53 0.25 -2.75
C PRO A 449 -9.90 -0.90 -1.94
N LEU A 450 -8.89 -0.58 -1.12
CA LEU A 450 -8.30 -1.53 -0.20
C LEU A 450 -9.30 -1.93 0.88
N ARG A 451 -9.30 -3.21 1.22
CA ARG A 451 -10.16 -3.80 2.24
C ARG A 451 -9.37 -4.03 3.52
N PHE A 452 -9.85 -3.44 4.61
CA PHE A 452 -9.22 -3.51 5.93
C PHE A 452 -10.00 -4.39 6.91
N MET A 453 -11.31 -4.49 6.73
CA MET A 453 -12.22 -5.27 7.58
C MET A 453 -12.92 -6.36 6.77
N ALA A 454 -13.35 -7.42 7.44
CA ALA A 454 -13.98 -8.56 6.79
C ALA A 454 -15.32 -8.22 6.11
N ASP A 455 -16.01 -7.20 6.59
CA ASP A 455 -17.31 -6.72 6.13
C ASP A 455 -17.24 -5.51 5.17
N ASP A 456 -16.05 -5.01 4.84
CA ASP A 456 -15.90 -3.93 3.87
C ASP A 456 -16.49 -4.33 2.50
N THR A 457 -17.36 -3.49 1.95
CA THR A 457 -17.95 -3.66 0.63
C THR A 457 -17.10 -2.97 -0.43
N LEU A 458 -16.89 -3.61 -1.57
CA LEU A 458 -16.07 -3.11 -2.66
C LEU A 458 -16.95 -2.65 -3.82
N GLN A 459 -16.69 -1.44 -4.31
CA GLN A 459 -17.26 -0.95 -5.57
C GLN A 459 -16.14 -0.84 -6.59
N ALA A 460 -16.30 -1.58 -7.69
CA ALA A 460 -15.31 -1.61 -8.78
C ALA A 460 -15.58 -0.48 -9.78
N LYS A 461 -14.52 0.17 -10.28
CA LYS A 461 -14.57 1.14 -11.37
C LYS A 461 -13.51 0.78 -12.42
N GLN A 462 -13.91 0.59 -13.70
CA GLN A 462 -12.95 0.41 -14.78
C GLN A 462 -12.25 1.73 -15.05
N LEU A 463 -10.92 1.79 -14.91
CA LEU A 463 -10.11 3.00 -15.12
C LEU A 463 -9.11 2.84 -16.28
N ILE A 464 -8.65 1.63 -16.54
CA ILE A 464 -7.73 1.27 -17.63
C ILE A 464 -8.34 0.08 -18.34
N SER A 465 -8.20 -0.04 -19.67
CA SER A 465 -8.70 -1.21 -20.39
C SER A 465 -7.98 -2.49 -19.95
N PRO A 466 -8.64 -3.66 -19.96
CA PRO A 466 -8.03 -4.92 -19.55
C PRO A 466 -6.76 -5.26 -20.35
N GLU A 467 -6.77 -4.96 -21.64
CA GLU A 467 -5.62 -5.17 -22.54
C GLU A 467 -4.44 -4.31 -22.16
N ALA A 468 -4.67 -3.01 -21.89
CA ALA A 468 -3.61 -2.07 -21.51
C ALA A 468 -3.04 -2.41 -20.12
N ALA A 469 -3.88 -2.81 -19.18
CA ALA A 469 -3.45 -3.27 -17.87
C ALA A 469 -2.55 -4.51 -18.00
N PHE A 470 -2.98 -5.52 -18.75
CA PHE A 470 -2.21 -6.74 -19.02
C PHE A 470 -0.87 -6.43 -19.72
N LEU A 471 -0.88 -5.61 -20.78
CA LEU A 471 0.34 -5.26 -21.49
C LEU A 471 1.31 -4.48 -20.62
N THR A 472 0.82 -3.63 -19.71
CA THR A 472 1.67 -2.92 -18.75
C THR A 472 2.33 -3.88 -17.76
N GLU A 473 1.56 -4.82 -17.22
CA GLU A 473 2.08 -5.88 -16.36
C GLU A 473 3.09 -6.76 -17.10
N TYR A 474 2.80 -7.14 -18.35
CA TYR A 474 3.69 -7.90 -19.23
C TYR A 474 5.04 -7.18 -19.44
N MET A 475 5.02 -5.85 -19.71
CA MET A 475 6.23 -5.05 -19.89
C MET A 475 7.07 -4.95 -18.60
N LEU A 476 6.43 -4.97 -17.44
CA LEU A 476 7.09 -4.88 -16.13
C LEU A 476 7.58 -6.22 -15.60
N ASN A 477 7.06 -7.36 -16.11
CA ASN A 477 7.33 -8.70 -15.58
C ASN A 477 8.76 -9.14 -15.89
N ARG A 478 9.63 -9.09 -14.88
CA ARG A 478 11.05 -9.45 -15.01
C ARG A 478 11.63 -9.95 -13.69
N GLU A 479 12.72 -10.67 -13.80
CA GLU A 479 13.57 -11.05 -12.66
C GLU A 479 14.36 -9.83 -12.13
N PHE A 480 14.69 -9.88 -10.85
CA PHE A 480 15.66 -8.95 -10.27
C PHE A 480 17.05 -9.57 -10.35
N ASP A 481 17.91 -8.99 -11.18
CA ASP A 481 19.29 -9.49 -11.34
C ASP A 481 20.17 -9.05 -10.18
N GLN A 482 20.37 -9.95 -9.22
CA GLN A 482 21.33 -9.79 -8.11
C GLN A 482 22.73 -10.34 -8.42
N ARG A 483 22.98 -10.85 -9.61
CA ARG A 483 24.23 -11.60 -9.94
C ARG A 483 25.50 -10.80 -9.73
N SER A 484 25.42 -9.48 -9.73
CA SER A 484 26.59 -8.61 -9.49
C SER A 484 27.07 -8.56 -8.03
N LYS A 485 26.33 -9.13 -7.07
CA LYS A 485 26.62 -8.99 -5.62
C LYS A 485 26.64 -10.30 -4.82
N LEU A 486 26.35 -11.47 -5.42
CA LEU A 486 26.31 -12.76 -4.72
C LEU A 486 27.43 -13.70 -5.18
N PRO A 487 28.03 -14.51 -4.28
CA PRO A 487 28.99 -15.54 -4.65
C PRO A 487 28.35 -16.63 -5.53
N PHE A 488 29.13 -17.17 -6.44
CA PHE A 488 28.81 -18.03 -7.59
C PHE A 488 28.11 -19.37 -7.34
N SER A 489 27.60 -19.68 -6.13
CA SER A 489 27.26 -21.05 -5.73
C SER A 489 25.78 -21.38 -5.55
N ALA A 490 24.83 -20.48 -5.82
CA ALA A 490 23.42 -20.77 -5.61
C ALA A 490 22.62 -20.75 -6.92
N LYS A 491 22.18 -21.92 -7.38
CA LYS A 491 21.07 -22.05 -8.34
C LYS A 491 19.78 -21.63 -7.63
N HIS A 492 19.48 -20.35 -7.56
CA HIS A 492 18.19 -19.86 -7.09
C HIS A 492 17.27 -19.64 -8.29
N HIS A 493 16.08 -20.21 -8.24
CA HIS A 493 14.97 -19.77 -9.07
C HIS A 493 14.61 -18.35 -8.59
N PHE A 494 14.87 -17.35 -9.45
CA PHE A 494 14.52 -15.97 -9.12
C PHE A 494 13.03 -15.74 -9.35
N LEU A 495 12.36 -15.16 -8.35
CA LEU A 495 10.97 -14.77 -8.47
C LEU A 495 10.81 -13.73 -9.59
N LYS A 496 9.92 -14.00 -10.54
CA LYS A 496 9.47 -13.02 -11.53
C LYS A 496 8.34 -12.18 -10.94
N ALA A 497 8.43 -10.89 -11.11
CA ALA A 497 7.40 -9.94 -10.67
C ALA A 497 7.23 -8.82 -11.69
N ALA A 498 6.04 -8.28 -11.81
CA ALA A 498 5.80 -7.03 -12.51
C ALA A 498 6.07 -5.87 -11.53
N TRP A 499 7.23 -5.23 -11.64
CA TRP A 499 7.68 -4.28 -10.64
C TRP A 499 8.30 -3.01 -11.21
N LYS A 500 8.21 -1.94 -10.41
CA LYS A 500 8.79 -0.64 -10.73
C LYS A 500 9.37 0.04 -9.49
N THR A 501 10.55 0.61 -9.66
CA THR A 501 11.17 1.45 -8.64
C THR A 501 10.76 2.90 -8.77
N GLY A 502 10.79 3.62 -7.66
CA GLY A 502 10.71 5.06 -7.57
C GLY A 502 11.84 5.61 -6.72
N THR A 503 12.35 6.75 -7.10
CA THR A 503 13.28 7.57 -6.32
C THR A 503 12.75 8.98 -6.36
N SER A 504 12.50 9.60 -5.19
CA SER A 504 12.03 10.97 -5.17
C SER A 504 13.16 11.95 -5.55
N TYR A 505 12.75 13.09 -6.09
CA TYR A 505 13.68 14.20 -6.29
C TYR A 505 14.34 14.56 -4.95
N SER A 506 15.62 14.79 -4.93
CA SER A 506 16.42 15.03 -3.71
C SER A 506 16.65 13.80 -2.82
N TYR A 507 16.51 12.57 -3.32
CA TYR A 507 16.90 11.35 -2.60
C TYR A 507 16.36 11.26 -1.15
N LYS A 508 15.06 11.50 -0.98
CA LYS A 508 14.38 11.40 0.32
C LYS A 508 13.60 10.10 0.48
N ASP A 509 13.18 9.52 -0.64
CA ASP A 509 12.28 8.37 -0.68
C ASP A 509 12.76 7.36 -1.72
N ALA A 510 12.95 6.12 -1.31
CA ALA A 510 13.21 4.98 -2.18
C ALA A 510 12.02 4.03 -2.16
N TRP A 511 11.44 3.75 -3.33
CA TRP A 511 10.23 2.96 -3.50
C TRP A 511 10.47 1.73 -4.38
N THR A 512 9.76 0.66 -4.09
CA THR A 512 9.44 -0.39 -5.05
C THR A 512 8.01 -0.85 -4.86
N ALA A 513 7.26 -0.85 -5.94
CA ALA A 513 5.90 -1.37 -6.00
C ALA A 513 5.83 -2.45 -7.08
N GLY A 514 5.10 -3.53 -6.83
CA GLY A 514 5.02 -4.61 -7.80
C GLY A 514 3.98 -5.67 -7.46
N ILE A 515 3.74 -6.52 -8.45
CA ILE A 515 2.77 -7.62 -8.47
C ILE A 515 3.55 -8.91 -8.65
N PHE A 516 3.28 -9.90 -7.82
CA PHE A 516 3.76 -11.27 -7.96
C PHE A 516 2.68 -12.23 -7.51
N GLU A 517 2.49 -13.33 -8.23
CA GLU A 517 1.36 -14.24 -8.03
C GLU A 517 0.03 -13.47 -7.96
N HIS A 518 -0.64 -13.52 -6.82
CA HIS A 518 -1.89 -12.79 -6.56
C HIS A 518 -1.72 -11.65 -5.54
N TYR A 519 -0.47 -11.24 -5.30
CA TYR A 519 -0.15 -10.19 -4.32
C TYR A 519 0.33 -8.90 -5.00
N THR A 520 -0.08 -7.79 -4.43
CA THR A 520 0.59 -6.50 -4.61
C THR A 520 1.37 -6.15 -3.36
N LEU A 521 2.65 -5.87 -3.53
CA LEU A 521 3.54 -5.41 -2.47
C LEU A 521 4.08 -4.03 -2.81
N VAL A 522 4.03 -3.13 -1.84
CA VAL A 522 4.73 -1.84 -1.92
C VAL A 522 5.64 -1.71 -0.72
N VAL A 523 6.89 -1.35 -0.97
CA VAL A 523 7.89 -1.05 0.05
C VAL A 523 8.45 0.35 -0.13
N TRP A 524 8.77 0.99 0.98
CA TRP A 524 9.40 2.29 1.05
C TRP A 524 10.53 2.28 2.06
N LEU A 525 11.63 2.97 1.74
CA LEU A 525 12.70 3.28 2.67
C LEU A 525 13.00 4.77 2.60
N GLY A 526 13.26 5.35 3.76
CA GLY A 526 13.52 6.77 3.91
C GLY A 526 13.66 7.14 5.38
N ASN A 527 13.75 8.45 5.66
CA ASN A 527 13.73 8.97 7.02
C ASN A 527 12.50 9.89 7.20
N PHE A 528 11.80 9.75 8.32
CA PHE A 528 10.55 10.51 8.55
C PHE A 528 10.79 12.01 8.75
N ASP A 529 12.01 12.41 9.10
CA ASP A 529 12.45 13.81 9.15
C ASP A 529 12.67 14.44 7.75
N GLY A 530 12.62 13.62 6.68
CA GLY A 530 12.81 14.06 5.29
C GLY A 530 14.23 14.49 4.96
N THR A 531 15.24 14.02 5.71
CA THR A 531 16.66 14.28 5.42
C THR A 531 17.06 13.67 4.08
N PHE A 532 17.89 14.41 3.32
CA PHE A 532 18.54 13.92 2.11
C PHE A 532 19.51 12.78 2.44
N ASN A 533 19.47 11.71 1.65
CA ASN A 533 20.47 10.64 1.74
C ASN A 533 20.71 10.02 0.34
N PRO A 534 21.91 10.08 -0.22
CA PRO A 534 22.23 9.53 -1.54
C PRO A 534 22.02 8.01 -1.65
N ALA A 535 21.92 7.30 -0.53
CA ALA A 535 21.59 5.87 -0.51
C ALA A 535 20.13 5.58 -0.90
N PHE A 536 19.22 6.56 -0.83
CA PHE A 536 17.80 6.34 -1.13
C PHE A 536 17.53 6.25 -2.64
N ILE A 537 18.09 5.24 -3.26
CA ILE A 537 17.86 4.87 -4.66
C ILE A 537 16.96 3.63 -4.69
N GLY A 538 15.80 3.74 -5.34
CA GLY A 538 14.80 2.66 -5.35
C GLY A 538 15.35 1.33 -5.86
N LYS A 539 16.20 1.34 -6.91
CA LYS A 539 16.81 0.14 -7.47
C LYS A 539 17.80 -0.55 -6.51
N ASP A 540 18.58 0.25 -5.79
CA ASP A 540 19.70 -0.27 -4.99
C ASP A 540 19.27 -0.62 -3.56
N LEU A 541 18.22 0.06 -3.05
CA LEU A 541 17.77 -0.08 -1.66
C LEU A 541 16.37 -0.71 -1.54
N ALA A 542 15.36 -0.21 -2.28
CA ALA A 542 13.99 -0.70 -2.11
C ALA A 542 13.70 -1.99 -2.90
N ALA A 543 14.30 -2.19 -4.07
CA ALA A 543 14.09 -3.41 -4.84
C ALA A 543 14.64 -4.67 -4.13
N PRO A 544 15.86 -4.68 -3.55
CA PRO A 544 16.32 -5.82 -2.76
C PRO A 544 15.39 -6.16 -1.59
N LEU A 545 14.86 -5.16 -0.88
CA LEU A 545 13.89 -5.38 0.20
C LEU A 545 12.59 -6.00 -0.32
N PHE A 546 12.06 -5.47 -1.44
CA PHE A 546 10.86 -6.00 -2.08
C PHE A 546 11.02 -7.50 -2.40
N PHE A 547 12.11 -7.88 -3.05
CA PHE A 547 12.36 -9.28 -3.42
C PHE A 547 12.65 -10.15 -2.20
N ARG A 548 13.35 -9.67 -1.17
CA ARG A 548 13.54 -10.39 0.10
C ARG A 548 12.20 -10.75 0.75
N ILE A 549 11.22 -9.82 0.74
CA ILE A 549 9.88 -10.09 1.24
C ILE A 549 9.14 -11.06 0.32
N ALA A 550 9.10 -10.79 -0.98
CA ALA A 550 8.34 -11.56 -1.96
C ALA A 550 8.78 -13.03 -2.01
N GLU A 551 10.08 -13.32 -1.99
CA GLU A 551 10.65 -14.67 -1.95
C GLU A 551 10.30 -15.44 -0.67
N GLN A 552 10.10 -14.71 0.42
CA GLN A 552 9.75 -15.31 1.72
C GLN A 552 8.26 -15.64 1.87
N ILE A 553 7.39 -15.05 1.05
CA ILE A 553 5.93 -15.23 1.13
C ILE A 553 5.33 -15.89 -0.12
N GLY A 554 5.99 -15.80 -1.27
CA GLY A 554 5.59 -16.44 -2.52
C GLY A 554 5.91 -17.93 -2.56
N ASN A 555 5.26 -18.67 -3.46
CA ASN A 555 5.40 -20.14 -3.60
C ASN A 555 6.51 -20.54 -4.59
N GLN A 556 7.35 -19.63 -5.06
CA GLN A 556 8.43 -19.87 -6.02
C GLN A 556 7.97 -20.53 -7.35
N THR A 557 6.71 -20.41 -7.70
CA THR A 557 6.20 -20.89 -8.99
C THR A 557 6.59 -19.89 -10.08
N ASP A 558 6.96 -20.41 -11.26
CA ASP A 558 7.21 -19.55 -12.43
C ASP A 558 5.97 -18.69 -12.73
N ASN A 559 6.07 -17.41 -12.43
CA ASN A 559 5.00 -16.45 -12.69
C ASN A 559 4.98 -16.10 -14.19
N LEU A 560 4.65 -17.11 -15.02
CA LEU A 560 4.45 -16.92 -16.46
C LEU A 560 3.10 -16.23 -16.65
N LEU A 561 3.15 -14.95 -17.01
CA LEU A 561 1.98 -14.22 -17.47
C LEU A 561 1.50 -14.85 -18.78
N THR A 562 0.42 -15.62 -18.69
CA THR A 562 -0.28 -16.16 -19.84
C THR A 562 -1.35 -15.17 -20.29
N VAL A 563 -1.44 -14.92 -21.60
CA VAL A 563 -2.48 -14.04 -22.16
C VAL A 563 -3.86 -14.66 -21.93
N PRO A 564 -4.75 -14.00 -21.17
CA PRO A 564 -6.11 -14.49 -21.00
C PRO A 564 -6.86 -14.51 -22.35
N GLN A 565 -7.58 -15.60 -22.63
CA GLN A 565 -8.27 -15.81 -23.91
C GLN A 565 -9.34 -14.77 -24.25
N HIS A 566 -9.89 -14.10 -23.22
CA HIS A 566 -10.94 -13.09 -23.39
C HIS A 566 -10.43 -11.70 -23.76
N LEU A 567 -9.11 -11.47 -23.74
CA LEU A 567 -8.53 -10.18 -24.10
C LEU A 567 -8.40 -10.03 -25.63
N ASN A 568 -8.73 -8.84 -26.13
CA ASN A 568 -8.53 -8.48 -27.52
C ASN A 568 -7.06 -8.15 -27.81
N LEU A 569 -6.21 -9.17 -27.73
CA LEU A 569 -4.78 -9.07 -27.99
C LEU A 569 -4.37 -9.99 -29.13
N ALA A 570 -3.58 -9.48 -30.06
CA ALA A 570 -3.00 -10.24 -31.14
C ALA A 570 -1.48 -10.00 -31.21
N LYS A 571 -0.78 -10.92 -31.89
CA LYS A 571 0.65 -10.74 -32.18
C LYS A 571 0.83 -10.17 -33.58
N VAL A 572 1.79 -9.30 -33.74
CA VAL A 572 2.22 -8.73 -35.01
C VAL A 572 3.73 -8.78 -35.13
N LYS A 573 4.21 -8.99 -36.35
CA LYS A 573 5.62 -8.96 -36.68
C LYS A 573 6.01 -7.52 -37.00
N ILE A 574 7.00 -7.00 -36.29
CA ILE A 574 7.51 -5.63 -36.42
C ILE A 574 8.97 -5.62 -36.78
N CYS A 575 9.43 -4.49 -37.31
CA CYS A 575 10.84 -4.21 -37.53
C CYS A 575 11.51 -3.90 -36.17
N LYS A 576 12.47 -4.71 -35.75
CA LYS A 576 13.07 -4.59 -34.42
C LYS A 576 13.76 -3.24 -34.19
N ASP A 577 14.33 -2.65 -35.23
CA ASP A 577 15.07 -1.40 -35.13
C ASP A 577 14.17 -0.16 -35.05
N THR A 578 12.95 -0.22 -35.63
CA THR A 578 12.06 0.95 -35.73
C THR A 578 10.79 0.82 -34.91
N GLY A 579 10.41 -0.40 -34.51
CA GLY A 579 9.12 -0.67 -33.85
C GLY A 579 7.91 -0.61 -34.78
N ASP A 580 8.09 -0.34 -36.08
CA ASP A 580 7.04 -0.24 -37.07
C ASP A 580 6.72 -1.61 -37.70
N LEU A 581 5.67 -1.69 -38.51
CA LEU A 581 5.26 -2.91 -39.21
C LEU A 581 6.45 -3.49 -40.00
N ALA A 582 6.64 -4.80 -39.92
CA ALA A 582 7.69 -5.47 -40.64
C ALA A 582 7.52 -5.37 -42.15
N THR A 583 8.59 -4.99 -42.83
CA THR A 583 8.70 -4.95 -44.31
C THR A 583 9.90 -5.80 -44.72
N ASP A 584 10.02 -6.09 -46.05
CA ASP A 584 11.18 -6.80 -46.58
C ASP A 584 12.49 -6.06 -46.40
N PHE A 585 12.43 -4.79 -45.99
CA PHE A 585 13.61 -3.93 -45.77
C PHE A 585 14.14 -3.99 -44.33
N CYS A 586 13.46 -4.73 -43.44
CA CYS A 586 13.86 -4.85 -42.04
C CYS A 586 15.05 -5.80 -41.90
N ALA A 587 16.14 -5.31 -41.35
CA ALA A 587 17.32 -6.14 -41.06
C ALA A 587 16.98 -7.25 -40.03
N LYS A 588 16.17 -6.94 -39.05
CA LYS A 588 15.72 -7.86 -37.98
C LYS A 588 14.26 -7.62 -37.67
N THR A 589 13.51 -8.70 -37.44
CA THR A 589 12.11 -8.64 -37.04
C THR A 589 11.92 -9.21 -35.63
N ALA A 590 10.87 -8.78 -34.96
CA ALA A 590 10.42 -9.29 -33.67
C ALA A 590 8.90 -9.39 -33.64
N GLU A 591 8.36 -10.23 -32.75
CA GLU A 591 6.91 -10.27 -32.49
C GLU A 591 6.57 -9.46 -31.25
N THR A 592 5.48 -8.73 -31.31
CA THR A 592 4.92 -7.99 -30.18
C THR A 592 3.41 -8.18 -30.09
N TYR A 593 2.85 -8.02 -28.88
CA TYR A 593 1.42 -7.90 -28.71
C TYR A 593 0.94 -6.49 -29.07
N PHE A 594 -0.27 -6.41 -29.61
CA PHE A 594 -0.96 -5.15 -29.88
C PHE A 594 -2.47 -5.32 -29.65
N ILE A 595 -3.19 -4.20 -29.53
CA ILE A 595 -4.66 -4.19 -29.37
C ILE A 595 -5.29 -3.94 -30.74
N PRO A 596 -5.89 -4.96 -31.40
CA PRO A 596 -6.54 -4.81 -32.70
C PRO A 596 -7.61 -3.72 -32.67
N GLY A 597 -7.62 -2.87 -33.70
CA GLY A 597 -8.55 -1.74 -33.82
C GLY A 597 -8.19 -0.50 -33.02
N ILE A 598 -7.21 -0.59 -32.11
CA ILE A 598 -6.78 0.52 -31.23
C ILE A 598 -5.32 0.91 -31.50
N THR A 599 -4.40 -0.04 -31.42
CA THR A 599 -2.96 0.25 -31.58
C THR A 599 -2.62 0.67 -33.00
N ARG A 600 -2.00 1.83 -33.16
CA ARG A 600 -1.61 2.40 -34.44
C ARG A 600 -0.20 1.97 -34.79
N ILE A 601 -0.06 0.87 -35.53
CA ILE A 601 1.24 0.41 -36.04
C ILE A 601 1.42 1.02 -37.41
N LYS A 602 2.49 1.77 -37.64
CA LYS A 602 2.77 2.49 -38.88
C LYS A 602 3.67 1.64 -39.78
N ASN A 603 3.61 1.90 -41.10
CA ASN A 603 4.69 1.49 -42.00
C ASN A 603 5.91 2.34 -41.72
N SER A 604 7.10 1.72 -41.71
CA SER A 604 8.32 2.44 -41.40
C SER A 604 8.67 3.46 -42.49
N ASN A 605 8.83 4.74 -42.05
CA ASN A 605 9.44 5.77 -42.87
C ASN A 605 10.95 5.93 -42.59
N ILE A 606 11.45 5.21 -41.61
CA ILE A 606 12.83 5.29 -41.15
C ILE A 606 13.71 4.36 -41.97
N SER A 607 13.28 3.12 -42.17
CA SER A 607 14.01 2.16 -43.01
C SER A 607 13.66 2.39 -44.45
N ARG A 608 14.65 2.71 -45.29
CA ARG A 608 14.48 3.00 -46.71
C ARG A 608 15.49 2.23 -47.55
N LEU A 609 15.04 1.72 -48.71
CA LEU A 609 15.92 1.24 -49.73
C LEU A 609 16.47 2.41 -50.56
N ILE A 610 17.77 2.49 -50.64
CA ILE A 610 18.42 3.51 -51.43
C ILE A 610 19.35 2.81 -52.47
N PRO A 611 19.44 3.34 -53.68
CA PRO A 611 20.35 2.84 -54.69
C PRO A 611 21.79 3.24 -54.30
N ILE A 612 22.64 2.26 -54.26
CA ILE A 612 24.09 2.43 -54.00
C ILE A 612 24.86 2.05 -55.27
N ASP A 613 25.69 2.94 -55.75
CA ASP A 613 26.64 2.67 -56.82
C ASP A 613 27.64 1.64 -56.36
N LYS A 614 27.78 0.55 -57.11
CA LYS A 614 28.67 -0.56 -56.72
C LYS A 614 30.14 -0.22 -56.78
N ALA A 615 30.52 0.73 -57.63
CA ALA A 615 31.90 1.12 -57.83
C ALA A 615 32.39 2.07 -56.73
N SER A 616 31.61 3.10 -56.40
CA SER A 616 32.01 4.14 -55.45
C SER A 616 31.49 3.88 -54.05
N GLY A 617 30.41 3.07 -53.87
CA GLY A 617 29.73 2.91 -52.57
C GLY A 617 28.89 4.12 -52.20
N LEU A 618 28.75 5.14 -53.04
CA LEU A 618 27.96 6.34 -52.82
C LEU A 618 26.49 6.11 -53.22
N ARG A 619 25.61 7.00 -52.76
CA ARG A 619 24.18 6.95 -53.10
C ARG A 619 23.94 7.44 -54.53
N ALA A 620 23.38 6.59 -55.36
CA ALA A 620 23.00 6.95 -56.69
C ALA A 620 21.65 7.67 -56.74
N CYS A 621 21.39 8.47 -57.78
CA CYS A 621 20.15 9.21 -57.97
C CYS A 621 18.98 8.30 -58.32
N ARG A 622 19.24 7.24 -59.07
CA ARG A 622 18.26 6.24 -59.50
C ARG A 622 18.84 4.84 -59.39
N HIS A 623 17.95 3.86 -59.27
CA HIS A 623 18.37 2.46 -59.36
C HIS A 623 18.54 2.06 -60.83
N THR A 624 19.75 1.75 -61.23
CA THR A 624 20.09 1.40 -62.59
C THR A 624 20.91 0.09 -62.58
N PRO A 625 20.25 -1.09 -62.61
CA PRO A 625 20.97 -2.35 -62.74
C PRO A 625 21.74 -2.41 -64.09
N PRO A 626 22.94 -3.00 -64.14
CA PRO A 626 23.67 -3.72 -63.08
C PRO A 626 24.63 -2.84 -62.25
N THR A 627 24.70 -1.53 -62.50
CA THR A 627 25.70 -0.62 -61.87
C THR A 627 25.35 -0.27 -60.44
N THR A 628 24.07 -0.32 -60.05
CA THR A 628 23.64 -0.02 -58.71
C THR A 628 23.02 -1.23 -58.03
N GLU A 629 23.03 -1.26 -56.73
CA GLU A 629 22.30 -2.21 -55.88
C GLU A 629 21.42 -1.44 -54.84
N LEU A 630 20.28 -2.02 -54.47
CA LEU A 630 19.43 -1.46 -53.42
C LEU A 630 19.89 -1.96 -52.05
N LYS A 631 20.21 -1.02 -51.15
CA LYS A 631 20.56 -1.33 -49.75
C LYS A 631 19.64 -0.61 -48.79
N SER A 632 19.27 -1.29 -47.68
CA SER A 632 18.49 -0.71 -46.62
C SER A 632 19.32 0.10 -45.67
N TYR A 633 18.87 1.32 -45.39
CA TYR A 633 19.43 2.22 -44.37
C TYR A 633 18.33 2.79 -43.52
N ASN A 634 18.65 3.07 -42.23
CA ASN A 634 17.77 3.74 -41.31
C ASN A 634 18.09 5.25 -41.27
N PHE A 635 17.07 6.08 -41.52
CA PHE A 635 17.17 7.53 -41.52
C PHE A 635 16.68 8.11 -40.20
N TRP A 636 17.53 8.11 -39.21
CA TRP A 636 17.23 8.70 -37.92
C TRP A 636 17.44 10.21 -37.92
N SER A 637 16.61 10.94 -37.17
CA SER A 637 16.76 12.40 -37.01
C SER A 637 18.07 12.76 -36.28
N SER A 638 18.58 13.97 -36.52
CA SER A 638 19.91 14.42 -36.05
C SER A 638 20.02 14.41 -34.52
N ASP A 639 18.95 14.65 -33.77
CA ASP A 639 18.91 14.54 -32.32
C ASP A 639 19.17 13.10 -31.81
N VAL A 640 18.60 12.12 -32.49
CA VAL A 640 18.83 10.69 -32.23
C VAL A 640 20.28 10.31 -32.57
N LEU A 641 20.78 10.73 -33.73
CA LEU A 641 22.15 10.47 -34.16
C LEU A 641 23.18 11.08 -33.20
N SER A 642 22.92 12.28 -32.69
CA SER A 642 23.76 12.91 -31.68
C SER A 642 23.80 12.13 -30.38
N ALA A 643 22.64 11.62 -29.94
CA ALA A 643 22.53 10.79 -28.74
C ALA A 643 23.23 9.45 -28.93
N PHE A 644 23.12 8.79 -30.08
CA PHE A 644 23.88 7.56 -30.43
C PHE A 644 25.39 7.77 -30.32
N SER A 645 25.87 8.86 -30.91
CA SER A 645 27.29 9.20 -30.86
C SER A 645 27.78 9.39 -29.41
N LYS A 646 27.04 10.12 -28.59
CA LYS A 646 27.37 10.32 -27.16
C LYS A 646 27.30 9.04 -26.34
N ALA A 647 26.41 8.12 -26.69
CA ALA A 647 26.24 6.82 -26.03
C ALA A 647 27.24 5.77 -26.56
N GLY A 648 28.11 6.10 -27.51
CA GLY A 648 29.08 5.17 -28.12
C GLY A 648 28.39 4.12 -29.00
N ILE A 649 27.17 4.36 -29.48
CA ILE A 649 26.43 3.46 -30.36
C ILE A 649 26.87 3.72 -31.80
N ASN A 650 27.51 2.73 -32.43
CA ASN A 650 27.88 2.81 -33.84
C ASN A 650 26.63 2.74 -34.71
N PHE A 651 26.43 3.79 -35.48
CA PHE A 651 25.31 3.90 -36.41
C PHE A 651 25.85 4.06 -37.84
N LYS A 652 25.31 3.23 -38.77
CA LYS A 652 25.67 3.31 -40.19
C LYS A 652 24.84 4.39 -40.86
N ARG A 653 25.46 5.55 -41.14
CA ARG A 653 24.82 6.65 -41.88
C ARG A 653 24.58 6.25 -43.34
N PRO A 654 23.51 6.75 -43.98
CA PRO A 654 23.38 6.69 -45.43
C PRO A 654 24.61 7.34 -46.07
N PRO A 655 25.18 6.76 -47.14
CA PRO A 655 26.29 7.40 -47.85
C PRO A 655 25.86 8.69 -48.55
N GLU A 656 26.84 9.54 -48.81
CA GLU A 656 26.59 10.77 -49.56
C GLU A 656 26.19 10.48 -51.01
N PHE A 657 25.53 11.44 -51.63
CA PHE A 657 25.14 11.32 -53.03
C PHE A 657 26.33 11.41 -53.96
N LEU A 658 26.21 10.74 -55.14
CA LEU A 658 27.08 11.00 -56.26
C LEU A 658 26.95 12.47 -56.70
N SER A 659 28.07 13.07 -57.18
CA SER A 659 28.14 14.49 -57.60
C SER A 659 27.10 14.85 -58.65
N ASP A 660 26.74 13.90 -59.54
CA ASP A 660 25.80 14.09 -60.64
C ASP A 660 24.30 14.13 -60.20
N CYS A 661 24.05 13.99 -58.91
CA CYS A 661 22.67 13.94 -58.37
C CYS A 661 22.08 15.31 -58.00
N SER A 662 22.77 16.41 -58.23
CA SER A 662 22.39 17.76 -57.75
C SER A 662 21.16 18.39 -58.42
N GLU A 663 20.67 17.82 -59.54
CA GLU A 663 19.59 18.46 -60.35
C GLU A 663 18.24 17.73 -60.39
N ILE A 664 17.97 16.76 -59.54
CA ILE A 664 16.75 15.92 -59.64
C ILE A 664 15.70 16.32 -58.58
N GLU A 665 14.51 16.72 -59.03
CA GLU A 665 13.36 17.10 -58.17
C GLU A 665 12.78 16.00 -57.28
N ASP A 666 13.16 14.75 -57.46
CA ASP A 666 12.64 13.58 -56.72
C ASP A 666 13.22 13.41 -55.29
N PHE A 667 14.09 14.35 -54.86
CA PHE A 667 14.74 14.28 -53.52
C PHE A 667 13.86 14.65 -52.33
N LYS A 668 12.58 14.99 -52.50
CA LYS A 668 11.66 15.31 -51.38
C LYS A 668 11.27 14.11 -50.53
N GLN A 669 11.81 12.93 -50.81
CA GLN A 669 11.58 11.75 -49.97
C GLN A 669 12.33 11.93 -48.64
N GLY A 670 11.61 11.84 -47.52
CA GLY A 670 12.15 11.94 -46.17
C GLY A 670 11.27 12.77 -45.25
N GLN A 671 11.64 12.82 -44.00
CA GLN A 671 10.90 13.60 -43.01
C GLN A 671 11.38 15.06 -43.04
N PRO A 672 10.46 16.04 -42.99
CA PRO A 672 10.84 17.43 -42.82
C PRO A 672 11.55 17.64 -41.48
N PRO A 673 12.40 18.68 -41.35
CA PRO A 673 13.09 18.98 -40.11
C PRO A 673 12.06 19.30 -39.01
N LYS A 674 12.07 18.53 -37.91
CA LYS A 674 11.21 18.79 -36.76
C LYS A 674 11.78 19.94 -35.93
N ILE A 675 11.07 21.07 -35.84
CA ILE A 675 11.44 22.17 -34.95
C ILE A 675 11.29 21.67 -33.52
N THR A 676 12.40 21.64 -32.77
CA THR A 676 12.47 21.16 -31.39
C THR A 676 12.40 22.31 -30.39
N PHE A 677 12.77 23.51 -30.81
CA PHE A 677 12.63 24.74 -30.03
C PHE A 677 12.52 25.97 -30.96
N PRO A 678 11.61 26.89 -30.65
CA PRO A 678 10.56 26.89 -29.62
C PRO A 678 9.43 25.90 -29.95
N ALA A 679 8.60 25.57 -28.93
CA ALA A 679 7.44 24.70 -29.15
C ALA A 679 6.33 25.43 -29.89
N ASN A 680 5.57 24.71 -30.72
CA ASN A 680 4.42 25.28 -31.45
C ASN A 680 3.39 25.85 -30.46
N ASN A 681 2.78 26.98 -30.81
CA ASN A 681 1.81 27.73 -30.00
C ASN A 681 2.37 28.25 -28.65
N SER A 682 3.69 28.31 -28.48
CA SER A 682 4.31 28.86 -27.26
C SER A 682 4.21 30.39 -27.20
N LYS A 683 4.08 30.90 -25.95
CA LYS A 683 4.16 32.35 -25.66
C LYS A 683 5.49 32.60 -24.94
N ILE A 684 6.35 33.41 -25.55
CA ILE A 684 7.70 33.68 -25.05
C ILE A 684 7.76 35.18 -24.65
N MET A 685 8.09 35.45 -23.39
CA MET A 685 8.32 36.77 -22.86
C MET A 685 9.77 37.18 -23.12
N LEU A 686 10.02 38.26 -23.86
CA LEU A 686 11.35 38.70 -24.25
C LEU A 686 11.53 40.21 -24.00
N LYS A 687 12.71 40.57 -23.50
CA LYS A 687 13.09 41.97 -23.46
C LYS A 687 13.50 42.44 -24.87
N PRO A 688 13.34 43.74 -25.21
CA PRO A 688 13.80 44.29 -26.48
C PRO A 688 15.28 43.92 -26.74
N SER A 689 15.59 43.57 -27.99
CA SER A 689 16.94 43.19 -28.46
C SER A 689 17.51 41.90 -27.89
N ARG A 690 16.72 41.05 -27.20
CA ARG A 690 17.16 39.73 -26.80
C ARG A 690 16.86 38.70 -27.89
N SER A 691 17.80 37.78 -28.08
CA SER A 691 17.65 36.65 -29.02
C SER A 691 16.81 35.52 -28.45
N ILE A 692 16.22 34.75 -29.35
CA ILE A 692 15.71 33.43 -29.09
C ILE A 692 16.56 32.37 -29.80
N ALA A 693 16.65 31.20 -29.19
CA ALA A 693 17.26 30.04 -29.80
C ALA A 693 16.26 29.38 -30.78
N LEU A 694 16.71 29.00 -31.97
CA LEU A 694 15.94 28.17 -32.90
C LEU A 694 16.69 26.85 -33.07
N GLN A 695 16.01 25.75 -32.90
CA GLN A 695 16.61 24.41 -33.05
C GLN A 695 15.64 23.46 -33.75
N ALA A 696 16.18 22.65 -34.68
CA ALA A 696 15.42 21.62 -35.34
C ALA A 696 16.25 20.36 -35.53
N ALA A 697 15.55 19.22 -35.65
CA ALA A 697 16.11 17.92 -35.91
C ALA A 697 15.71 17.48 -37.33
N PRO A 698 16.57 17.65 -38.33
CA PRO A 698 16.37 17.16 -39.70
C PRO A 698 16.62 15.64 -39.77
N ASP A 699 16.26 15.06 -40.92
CA ASP A 699 16.53 13.68 -41.25
C ASP A 699 18.05 13.42 -41.45
N ALA A 700 18.49 12.16 -41.43
CA ALA A 700 19.92 11.78 -41.44
C ALA A 700 20.72 12.26 -42.68
N ASP A 701 20.03 12.51 -43.79
CA ASP A 701 20.60 12.94 -45.05
C ASP A 701 20.67 14.48 -45.22
N ALA A 702 20.15 15.25 -44.24
CA ALA A 702 20.26 16.69 -44.25
C ALA A 702 21.37 17.18 -43.29
N ASN A 703 22.11 18.19 -43.70
CA ASN A 703 23.24 18.75 -42.95
C ASN A 703 23.07 20.23 -42.60
N THR A 704 22.17 20.97 -43.28
CA THR A 704 21.97 22.41 -43.09
C THR A 704 20.50 22.70 -43.00
N ILE A 705 20.12 23.65 -42.11
CA ILE A 705 18.76 24.15 -41.93
C ILE A 705 18.78 25.66 -42.20
N TYR A 706 17.88 26.12 -43.05
CA TYR A 706 17.58 27.54 -43.30
C TYR A 706 16.33 27.93 -42.51
N TRP A 707 16.46 29.01 -41.74
CA TRP A 707 15.41 29.49 -40.87
C TRP A 707 14.75 30.77 -41.41
N PHE A 708 13.42 30.78 -41.40
CA PHE A 708 12.63 31.93 -41.78
C PHE A 708 11.71 32.34 -40.63
N ILE A 709 11.58 33.64 -40.43
CA ILE A 709 10.60 34.26 -39.52
C ILE A 709 9.68 35.17 -40.37
N ASN A 710 8.38 34.89 -40.37
CA ASN A 710 7.40 35.61 -41.23
C ASN A 710 7.86 35.69 -42.69
N ASP A 711 8.35 34.54 -43.23
CA ASP A 711 8.88 34.36 -44.59
C ASP A 711 10.19 35.13 -44.91
N SER A 712 10.77 35.88 -43.96
CA SER A 712 12.08 36.52 -44.09
C SER A 712 13.18 35.60 -43.57
N LEU A 713 14.29 35.44 -44.31
CA LEU A 713 15.43 34.62 -43.91
C LEU A 713 16.05 35.18 -42.64
N ALA A 714 16.01 34.38 -41.56
CA ALA A 714 16.59 34.70 -40.25
C ALA A 714 18.04 34.21 -40.10
N GLY A 715 18.45 33.21 -40.85
CA GLY A 715 19.80 32.62 -40.82
C GLY A 715 19.85 31.15 -41.23
N GLN A 716 21.00 30.53 -41.03
CA GLN A 716 21.20 29.11 -41.24
C GLN A 716 21.96 28.46 -40.07
N SER A 717 21.74 27.17 -39.81
CA SER A 717 22.47 26.39 -38.81
C SER A 717 22.82 25.01 -39.39
N LYS A 718 23.83 24.35 -38.84
CA LYS A 718 24.07 22.94 -39.14
C LYS A 718 23.03 22.06 -38.43
N ALA A 719 22.85 20.85 -38.90
CA ALA A 719 22.02 19.85 -38.26
C ALA A 719 22.40 19.64 -36.80
N GLY A 720 21.48 19.89 -35.88
CA GLY A 720 21.73 19.79 -34.43
C GLY A 720 22.31 21.02 -33.73
N GLU A 721 22.67 22.07 -34.48
CA GLU A 721 23.11 23.34 -33.93
C GLU A 721 21.94 24.30 -33.73
N VAL A 722 22.13 25.26 -32.84
CA VAL A 722 21.15 26.32 -32.49
C VAL A 722 21.45 27.57 -33.29
N LEU A 723 20.43 28.21 -33.84
CA LEU A 723 20.51 29.56 -34.36
C LEU A 723 19.97 30.56 -33.32
N GLU A 724 20.76 31.51 -32.92
CA GLU A 724 20.32 32.63 -32.08
C GLU A 724 19.86 33.78 -32.99
N THR A 725 18.63 34.26 -32.82
CA THR A 725 18.09 35.37 -33.63
C THR A 725 17.15 36.27 -32.79
N VAL A 726 17.05 37.57 -33.14
CA VAL A 726 16.14 38.51 -32.48
C VAL A 726 14.81 38.50 -33.24
N PRO A 727 13.73 37.98 -32.67
CA PRO A 727 12.45 37.89 -33.35
C PRO A 727 11.67 39.22 -33.23
N PRO A 728 10.75 39.53 -34.17
CA PRO A 728 9.79 40.59 -33.97
C PRO A 728 8.77 40.23 -32.88
N PHE A 729 8.18 41.24 -32.23
CA PHE A 729 7.11 41.04 -31.25
C PHE A 729 5.77 40.76 -31.94
N GLY A 730 4.90 40.03 -31.26
CA GLY A 730 3.58 39.61 -31.76
C GLY A 730 3.53 38.14 -32.14
N ASN A 731 2.51 37.78 -32.91
CA ASN A 731 2.37 36.42 -33.47
C ASN A 731 3.34 36.32 -34.65
N ILE A 732 4.22 35.32 -34.60
CA ILE A 732 5.22 35.06 -35.64
C ILE A 732 5.15 33.64 -36.09
N LYS A 733 5.47 33.41 -37.35
CA LYS A 733 5.59 32.10 -37.98
C LYS A 733 7.06 31.76 -38.18
N ILE A 734 7.50 30.67 -37.63
CA ILE A 734 8.88 30.14 -37.79
C ILE A 734 8.84 28.97 -38.72
N LYS A 735 9.64 29.04 -39.81
CA LYS A 735 9.79 27.98 -40.79
C LYS A 735 11.23 27.49 -40.81
N ALA A 736 11.42 26.18 -40.72
CA ALA A 736 12.69 25.49 -40.91
C ALA A 736 12.67 24.75 -42.26
N VAL A 737 13.67 24.99 -43.10
CA VAL A 737 13.83 24.33 -44.40
C VAL A 737 15.19 23.68 -44.42
N ASP A 738 15.28 22.35 -44.72
CA ASP A 738 16.58 21.68 -44.85
C ASP A 738 17.20 21.89 -46.25
N ASN A 739 18.45 21.47 -46.40
CA ASN A 739 19.17 21.59 -47.65
C ASN A 739 18.62 20.73 -48.81
N LEU A 740 17.62 19.88 -48.54
CA LEU A 740 16.88 19.10 -49.53
C LEU A 740 15.49 19.67 -49.82
N GLY A 741 15.18 20.87 -49.30
CA GLY A 741 13.94 21.61 -49.56
C GLY A 741 12.72 21.11 -48.73
N ARG A 742 12.89 20.20 -47.77
CA ARG A 742 11.82 19.76 -46.88
C ARG A 742 11.60 20.79 -45.77
N GLN A 743 10.35 21.10 -45.48
CA GLN A 743 10.05 22.21 -44.57
C GLN A 743 9.06 21.86 -43.46
N SER A 744 9.20 22.49 -42.32
CA SER A 744 8.19 22.53 -41.25
C SER A 744 7.94 23.94 -40.76
N VAL A 745 6.77 24.18 -40.21
CA VAL A 745 6.32 25.50 -39.76
C VAL A 745 5.68 25.37 -38.38
N ILE A 746 5.93 26.34 -37.52
CA ILE A 746 5.27 26.54 -36.24
C ILE A 746 4.84 27.99 -36.07
N ASP A 747 3.80 28.19 -35.27
CA ASP A 747 3.32 29.50 -34.84
C ASP A 747 3.66 29.73 -33.37
N ILE A 748 4.20 30.90 -33.03
CA ILE A 748 4.48 31.33 -31.66
C ILE A 748 4.11 32.79 -31.43
N THR A 749 3.99 33.18 -30.16
CA THR A 749 3.74 34.59 -29.78
C THR A 749 4.90 35.12 -28.96
N ILE A 750 5.53 36.22 -29.40
CA ILE A 750 6.56 36.93 -28.65
C ILE A 750 5.93 38.14 -27.94
N ILE A 751 6.04 38.19 -26.62
CA ILE A 751 5.48 39.22 -25.75
C ILE A 751 6.63 40.10 -25.24
N SER A 752 6.56 41.42 -25.50
CA SER A 752 7.54 42.37 -24.94
C SER A 752 7.37 42.46 -23.42
N VAL A 753 8.46 42.39 -22.71
CA VAL A 753 8.53 42.64 -21.26
C VAL A 753 9.51 43.79 -21.05
N ASN A 754 9.04 44.87 -20.41
CA ASN A 754 9.86 46.02 -20.08
C ASN A 754 11.01 45.72 -19.13
#